data_25b4de4c7d89f778e713c9918f5bda13
#
_entry.id   25b4de4c7d89f778e713c9918f5bda13
#
_cell.length_a   1.000
_cell.length_b   1.000
_cell.length_c   1.000
_cell.angle_alpha   90.00
_cell.angle_beta   90.00
_cell.angle_gamma   90.00
#
_symmetry.space_group_name_H-M   'P 1'
#
loop_
_entity.id
_entity.type
_entity.pdbx_description
1 polymer ?
#
loop_
_entity_poly.entity_id
_entity_poly.type
_entity_poly.pdbx_seq_one_letter_code
_entity_poly.pdbx_strand_id
1 'polypeptide(L)'
;MRMHPSLKVLAAALLTVTLLPGCTIFSGRTLRVGIVGEPAGLELAYTDDASALVGSMVHAGLYRADASFAPTPVLAAGDASSAAGGTKWRVTLRPGLTFHDGSLLTAEDVKFTYELAASTRCPLVSDICAVVGNHLVSVEAATDGTLTFTLKSPWAPWQTRGLTIPILPKATLTASLARLQAKVQSADRNAVSLTRENIAADIDGGGCAASGGTNCTYASRVTELERTLADAGLDLPDPRGYPQLNSAGEATGSRDDEQYARALYARLTALEGLLLSPTDGQLAAAFPLLDVQSAPVGAGPYEFVERVPGTFVQLAAFKGYALGVAPMSAMTLTVFASTAGVVKSFQGGGIDWAPDLRAADVAGLNVSSDATLLHTASLRGYSYLAFNTREGRLFANGVARRALASCVDIPAILTGATDDTGIKISSTVAPTSWAAENPAAAESTRDVAGARAALVADGWVAGQDGVFARAGVRLEADIIVREGQVARSRAAQLIVDQVAECGISLTVAELPFVTDIAARLRYPNDFDLYLGAWQWSLDPDDSDIFASTGCPSEESPAGKNFVCWSNARVDQLLAQGVSAGSVSSRVGIYATIQSIRRSERPYLLLWGDPGYALIRNRITWATRASDVQSPLYAWSIHTWDLQK
;
A
#
# COMPACT_ATOMS: atom_id res chain seq x y z
N MET A 1 -21.39 72.60 -41.49
CA MET A 1 -20.77 73.51 -40.51
C MET A 1 -20.91 72.87 -39.14
N ARG A 2 -19.80 72.62 -38.48
CA ARG A 2 -19.57 72.14 -37.09
C ARG A 2 -19.87 70.69 -36.74
N MET A 3 -18.77 69.97 -36.65
CA MET A 3 -18.57 68.62 -36.01
C MET A 3 -18.87 68.66 -34.54
N HIS A 4 -19.42 67.56 -34.04
CA HIS A 4 -19.34 67.19 -32.61
C HIS A 4 -18.57 65.86 -32.43
N PRO A 5 -17.63 65.77 -31.53
CA PRO A 5 -16.89 64.52 -31.27
C PRO A 5 -17.62 63.59 -30.26
N SER A 6 -17.67 62.32 -30.61
CA SER A 6 -18.17 61.25 -29.79
C SER A 6 -17.18 60.87 -28.68
N LEU A 7 -17.59 60.99 -27.42
CA LEU A 7 -16.89 60.51 -26.25
C LEU A 7 -17.06 59.00 -26.13
N LYS A 8 -15.98 58.25 -26.27
CA LYS A 8 -15.94 56.82 -25.90
C LYS A 8 -15.71 56.70 -24.40
N VAL A 9 -16.72 56.24 -23.67
CA VAL A 9 -16.60 55.87 -22.25
C VAL A 9 -16.08 54.42 -22.18
N LEU A 10 -14.85 54.27 -21.70
CA LEU A 10 -14.29 52.96 -21.32
C LEU A 10 -14.90 52.60 -19.95
N ALA A 11 -15.77 51.58 -19.92
CA ALA A 11 -16.20 50.96 -18.67
C ALA A 11 -15.11 49.99 -18.21
N ALA A 12 -14.34 50.39 -17.19
CA ALA A 12 -13.49 49.49 -16.44
C ALA A 12 -14.38 48.63 -15.52
N ALA A 13 -14.52 47.33 -15.83
CA ALA A 13 -15.14 46.40 -14.98
C ALA A 13 -14.20 46.12 -13.77
N LEU A 14 -14.50 46.73 -12.63
CA LEU A 14 -13.93 46.32 -11.34
C LEU A 14 -14.49 44.94 -11.00
N LEU A 15 -13.65 43.90 -11.11
CA LEU A 15 -13.94 42.60 -10.51
C LEU A 15 -13.79 42.78 -9.00
N THR A 16 -14.89 42.96 -8.30
CA THR A 16 -14.98 42.82 -6.86
C THR A 16 -14.91 41.32 -6.55
N VAL A 17 -13.73 40.86 -6.14
CA VAL A 17 -13.56 39.55 -5.49
C VAL A 17 -14.29 39.64 -4.16
N THR A 18 -15.50 39.12 -4.09
CA THR A 18 -16.20 38.87 -2.83
C THR A 18 -15.46 37.75 -2.11
N LEU A 19 -14.66 38.11 -1.11
CA LEU A 19 -14.12 37.19 -0.11
C LEU A 19 -15.30 36.51 0.57
N LEU A 20 -15.48 35.22 0.28
CA LEU A 20 -16.39 34.36 1.03
C LEU A 20 -15.90 34.32 2.50
N PRO A 21 -16.76 34.53 3.50
CA PRO A 21 -16.40 34.35 4.88
C PRO A 21 -16.32 32.85 5.19
N GLY A 22 -15.09 32.34 5.26
CA GLY A 22 -14.85 30.90 5.57
C GLY A 22 -13.38 30.50 5.49
N CYS A 23 -12.52 31.24 4.80
CA CYS A 23 -11.08 30.96 4.85
C CYS A 23 -10.52 31.41 6.21
N THR A 24 -10.39 30.51 7.17
CA THR A 24 -9.46 30.68 8.28
C THR A 24 -8.05 30.71 7.68
N ILE A 25 -7.54 31.93 7.43
CA ILE A 25 -6.14 32.13 7.04
C ILE A 25 -5.33 31.74 8.28
N PHE A 26 -4.81 30.49 8.26
CA PHE A 26 -3.81 30.10 9.25
C PHE A 26 -2.60 31.01 9.04
N SER A 27 -2.42 32.00 9.92
CA SER A 27 -1.24 32.87 9.93
C SER A 27 0.03 32.15 10.39
N GLY A 28 0.00 30.82 10.40
CA GLY A 28 1.04 29.92 10.89
C GLY A 28 1.82 29.22 9.77
N ARG A 29 2.71 28.33 10.17
CA ARG A 29 3.54 27.51 9.27
C ARG A 29 2.67 26.41 8.66
N THR A 30 2.27 26.58 7.41
CA THR A 30 1.44 25.60 6.66
C THR A 30 2.30 24.79 5.69
N LEU A 31 2.22 23.46 5.79
CA LEU A 31 2.79 22.54 4.81
C LEU A 31 1.79 22.35 3.66
N ARG A 32 2.23 22.63 2.42
CA ARG A 32 1.42 22.42 1.20
C ARG A 32 1.86 21.14 0.52
N VAL A 33 0.93 20.19 0.41
CA VAL A 33 1.17 18.84 -0.12
C VAL A 33 0.36 18.65 -1.40
N GLY A 34 0.94 18.01 -2.41
CA GLY A 34 0.19 17.59 -3.61
C GLY A 34 -0.22 16.13 -3.50
N ILE A 35 -1.49 15.83 -3.72
CA ILE A 35 -2.02 14.45 -3.82
C ILE A 35 -2.69 14.24 -5.17
N VAL A 36 -2.62 13.01 -5.69
CA VAL A 36 -3.26 12.64 -6.95
C VAL A 36 -4.57 11.93 -6.67
N GLY A 37 -5.63 12.42 -7.28
CA GLY A 37 -6.98 11.90 -7.07
C GLY A 37 -7.64 12.39 -5.79
N GLU A 38 -8.95 12.34 -5.80
CA GLU A 38 -9.78 12.64 -4.65
C GLU A 38 -9.70 11.50 -3.64
N PRO A 39 -9.45 11.74 -2.33
CA PRO A 39 -9.58 10.68 -1.33
C PRO A 39 -10.98 10.06 -1.37
N ALA A 40 -11.08 8.74 -1.55
CA ALA A 40 -12.36 8.02 -1.58
C ALA A 40 -13.12 8.14 -0.25
N GLY A 41 -12.38 8.20 0.85
CA GLY A 41 -12.85 8.47 2.20
C GLY A 41 -11.68 8.82 3.11
N LEU A 42 -11.97 9.27 4.33
CA LEU A 42 -10.93 9.75 5.25
C LEU A 42 -10.74 8.82 6.46
N GLU A 43 -11.53 7.75 6.54
CA GLU A 43 -11.43 6.70 7.55
C GLU A 43 -10.73 5.44 7.01
N LEU A 44 -10.44 4.48 7.88
CA LEU A 44 -9.63 3.28 7.64
C LEU A 44 -10.29 2.21 6.75
N ALA A 45 -11.22 2.57 5.90
CA ALA A 45 -11.91 1.67 4.97
C ALA A 45 -11.35 1.72 3.54
N TYR A 46 -10.44 2.64 3.24
CA TYR A 46 -9.97 2.94 1.89
C TYR A 46 -8.48 2.72 1.74
N THR A 47 -8.08 2.23 0.57
CA THR A 47 -6.69 1.85 0.25
C THR A 47 -6.06 2.71 -0.84
N ASP A 48 -6.77 3.74 -1.36
CA ASP A 48 -6.16 4.67 -2.30
C ASP A 48 -5.09 5.53 -1.59
N ASP A 49 -4.06 5.93 -2.34
CA ASP A 49 -2.88 6.60 -1.81
C ASP A 49 -3.23 7.94 -1.12
N ALA A 50 -4.22 8.66 -1.65
CA ALA A 50 -4.66 9.94 -1.09
C ALA A 50 -5.36 9.76 0.26
N SER A 51 -6.29 8.79 0.37
CA SER A 51 -6.96 8.42 1.63
C SER A 51 -5.96 7.90 2.66
N ALA A 52 -5.02 7.05 2.26
CA ALA A 52 -4.00 6.50 3.14
C ALA A 52 -3.08 7.60 3.70
N LEU A 53 -2.70 8.58 2.87
CA LEU A 53 -1.87 9.71 3.32
C LEU A 53 -2.62 10.56 4.35
N VAL A 54 -3.87 10.97 4.08
CA VAL A 54 -4.69 11.71 5.05
C VAL A 54 -4.88 10.91 6.32
N GLY A 55 -5.23 9.62 6.21
CA GLY A 55 -5.41 8.71 7.34
C GLY A 55 -4.18 8.61 8.23
N SER A 56 -2.97 8.60 7.65
CA SER A 56 -1.70 8.58 8.39
C SER A 56 -1.44 9.84 9.22
N MET A 57 -2.07 10.96 8.87
CA MET A 57 -1.98 12.22 9.62
C MET A 57 -3.05 12.33 10.72
N VAL A 58 -4.24 11.81 10.43
CA VAL A 58 -5.43 11.95 11.30
C VAL A 58 -5.48 10.86 12.37
N HIS A 59 -5.04 9.66 12.05
CA HIS A 59 -5.16 8.51 12.95
C HIS A 59 -3.83 8.16 13.63
N ALA A 60 -3.91 7.51 14.78
CA ALA A 60 -2.76 6.96 15.50
C ALA A 60 -3.05 5.57 16.04
N GLY A 61 -2.05 4.68 15.95
CA GLY A 61 -2.05 3.37 16.60
C GLY A 61 -1.35 3.40 17.96
N LEU A 62 -1.31 2.28 18.63
CA LEU A 62 -0.51 2.12 19.86
C LEU A 62 0.97 2.34 19.56
N TYR A 63 1.42 1.83 18.41
CA TYR A 63 2.76 1.98 17.84
C TYR A 63 2.67 2.47 16.39
N ARG A 64 3.81 2.86 15.85
CA ARG A 64 4.01 3.05 14.41
C ARG A 64 5.39 2.54 14.01
N ALA A 65 5.59 2.18 12.76
CA ALA A 65 6.91 1.88 12.22
C ALA A 65 7.70 3.18 12.00
N ASP A 66 8.96 3.22 12.41
CA ASP A 66 9.89 4.30 12.09
C ASP A 66 10.56 4.08 10.72
N ALA A 67 11.52 4.95 10.35
CA ALA A 67 12.26 4.85 9.09
C ALA A 67 13.03 3.53 8.93
N SER A 68 13.35 2.84 10.04
CA SER A 68 13.99 1.52 10.07
C SER A 68 12.99 0.37 10.16
N PHE A 69 11.70 0.64 10.05
CA PHE A 69 10.61 -0.33 10.23
C PHE A 69 10.50 -0.86 11.67
N ALA A 70 11.20 -0.27 12.62
CA ALA A 70 11.07 -0.65 14.02
C ALA A 70 9.80 -0.07 14.65
N PRO A 71 9.10 -0.84 15.50
CA PRO A 71 7.90 -0.35 16.17
C PRO A 71 8.26 0.69 17.23
N THR A 72 7.71 1.89 17.10
CA THR A 72 7.94 3.03 18.01
C THR A 72 6.63 3.38 18.71
N PRO A 73 6.60 3.51 20.08
CA PRO A 73 5.39 3.79 20.81
C PRO A 73 4.83 5.18 20.51
N VAL A 74 3.51 5.26 20.27
CA VAL A 74 2.76 6.51 20.05
C VAL A 74 1.74 6.71 21.15
N LEU A 75 0.63 5.95 21.16
CA LEU A 75 -0.38 5.97 22.23
C LEU A 75 0.03 5.11 23.41
N ALA A 76 0.94 4.14 23.19
CA ALA A 76 1.55 3.34 24.25
C ALA A 76 2.54 4.17 25.07
N ALA A 77 2.58 3.95 26.39
CA ALA A 77 3.48 4.63 27.33
C ALA A 77 4.95 4.16 27.22
N GLY A 78 5.18 2.99 26.63
CA GLY A 78 6.50 2.37 26.47
C GLY A 78 6.42 1.13 25.58
N ASP A 79 7.45 0.31 25.66
CA ASP A 79 7.54 -0.92 24.85
C ASP A 79 6.50 -1.96 25.28
N ALA A 80 5.97 -2.70 24.30
CA ALA A 80 5.11 -3.84 24.54
C ALA A 80 5.90 -4.98 25.17
N SER A 81 5.32 -5.67 26.14
CA SER A 81 5.89 -6.88 26.72
C SER A 81 5.18 -8.13 26.22
N SER A 82 5.97 -9.13 25.85
CA SER A 82 5.47 -10.43 25.43
C SER A 82 5.59 -11.45 26.58
N ALA A 83 4.57 -12.28 26.77
CA ALA A 83 4.49 -13.34 27.76
C ALA A 83 3.88 -14.62 27.17
N ALA A 84 3.87 -15.70 27.95
CA ALA A 84 3.30 -16.99 27.57
C ALA A 84 3.83 -17.51 26.23
N GLY A 85 5.15 -17.43 26.03
CA GLY A 85 5.81 -17.89 24.81
C GLY A 85 5.46 -17.07 23.56
N GLY A 86 5.05 -15.78 23.70
CA GLY A 86 4.70 -14.92 22.57
C GLY A 86 3.21 -14.91 22.20
N THR A 87 2.36 -15.63 22.98
CA THR A 87 0.90 -15.63 22.75
C THR A 87 0.16 -14.53 23.50
N LYS A 88 0.82 -13.86 24.46
CA LYS A 88 0.22 -12.72 25.19
C LYS A 88 1.08 -11.50 25.07
N TRP A 89 0.47 -10.38 24.66
CA TRP A 89 1.11 -9.08 24.56
C TRP A 89 0.44 -8.10 25.49
N ARG A 90 1.24 -7.39 26.27
CA ARG A 90 0.77 -6.36 27.20
C ARG A 90 1.28 -5.00 26.78
N VAL A 91 0.36 -4.02 26.76
CA VAL A 91 0.62 -2.61 26.42
C VAL A 91 -0.08 -1.75 27.44
N THR A 92 0.58 -0.68 27.91
CA THR A 92 -0.03 0.33 28.78
C THR A 92 -0.22 1.61 28.01
N LEU A 93 -1.40 2.23 28.04
CA LEU A 93 -1.67 3.51 27.41
C LEU A 93 -0.99 4.66 28.15
N ARG A 94 -0.60 5.72 27.43
CA ARG A 94 -0.24 6.99 28.04
C ARG A 94 -1.46 7.56 28.78
N PRO A 95 -1.26 8.26 29.91
CA PRO A 95 -2.36 8.93 30.60
C PRO A 95 -2.81 10.18 29.82
N GLY A 96 -4.10 10.52 29.95
CA GLY A 96 -4.66 11.78 29.43
C GLY A 96 -4.76 11.90 27.92
N LEU A 97 -4.78 10.79 27.19
CA LEU A 97 -4.99 10.75 25.74
C LEU A 97 -6.40 11.25 25.39
N THR A 98 -6.49 12.01 24.30
CA THR A 98 -7.77 12.45 23.74
C THR A 98 -7.82 12.23 22.24
N PHE A 99 -9.01 12.09 21.71
CA PHE A 99 -9.30 12.21 20.29
C PHE A 99 -9.42 13.68 19.87
N HIS A 100 -9.47 13.95 18.57
CA HIS A 100 -9.58 15.29 17.99
C HIS A 100 -10.84 16.04 18.43
N ASP A 101 -11.93 15.34 18.73
CA ASP A 101 -13.18 15.90 19.25
C ASP A 101 -13.14 16.24 20.75
N GLY A 102 -11.98 16.03 21.40
CA GLY A 102 -11.76 16.27 22.83
C GLY A 102 -12.25 15.14 23.73
N SER A 103 -12.88 14.10 23.22
CA SER A 103 -13.26 12.91 24.00
C SER A 103 -12.01 12.15 24.47
N LEU A 104 -12.10 11.50 25.64
CA LEU A 104 -10.99 10.69 26.17
C LEU A 104 -10.78 9.45 25.32
N LEU A 105 -9.52 9.16 24.98
CA LEU A 105 -9.11 7.88 24.41
C LEU A 105 -8.76 6.93 25.54
N THR A 106 -9.46 5.81 25.63
CA THR A 106 -9.38 4.85 26.72
C THR A 106 -9.03 3.44 26.23
N ALA A 107 -8.73 2.52 27.14
CA ALA A 107 -8.53 1.12 26.82
C ALA A 107 -9.78 0.46 26.20
N GLU A 108 -10.97 0.98 26.47
CA GLU A 108 -12.22 0.50 25.86
C GLU A 108 -12.32 0.87 24.36
N ASP A 109 -11.75 1.99 23.92
CA ASP A 109 -11.70 2.35 22.49
C ASP A 109 -10.74 1.41 21.75
N VAL A 110 -9.62 1.08 22.38
CA VAL A 110 -8.68 0.08 21.85
C VAL A 110 -9.36 -1.27 21.71
N LYS A 111 -9.99 -1.75 22.79
CA LYS A 111 -10.73 -3.02 22.79
C LYS A 111 -11.79 -3.04 21.67
N PHE A 112 -12.61 -2.01 21.57
CA PHE A 112 -13.61 -1.86 20.54
C PHE A 112 -13.03 -1.94 19.12
N THR A 113 -11.89 -1.26 18.88
CA THR A 113 -11.22 -1.26 17.57
C THR A 113 -10.80 -2.66 17.14
N TYR A 114 -10.16 -3.41 18.05
CA TYR A 114 -9.69 -4.75 17.75
C TYR A 114 -10.84 -5.77 17.66
N GLU A 115 -11.91 -5.62 18.44
CA GLU A 115 -13.12 -6.46 18.31
C GLU A 115 -13.82 -6.22 16.97
N LEU A 116 -13.92 -4.95 16.51
CA LEU A 116 -14.46 -4.61 15.19
C LEU A 116 -13.57 -5.21 14.08
N ALA A 117 -12.25 -5.08 14.20
CA ALA A 117 -11.30 -5.64 13.24
C ALA A 117 -11.27 -7.18 13.22
N ALA A 118 -11.54 -7.86 14.34
CA ALA A 118 -11.64 -9.31 14.43
C ALA A 118 -12.98 -9.87 13.94
N SER A 119 -13.98 -9.01 13.73
CA SER A 119 -15.32 -9.45 13.32
C SER A 119 -15.31 -10.06 11.92
N THR A 120 -16.21 -11.01 11.67
CA THR A 120 -16.38 -11.62 10.33
C THR A 120 -16.87 -10.63 9.28
N ARG A 121 -17.33 -9.47 9.69
CA ARG A 121 -17.78 -8.34 8.85
C ARG A 121 -16.90 -7.11 9.04
N CYS A 122 -15.59 -7.32 9.27
CA CYS A 122 -14.64 -6.22 9.47
C CYS A 122 -14.77 -5.19 8.34
N PRO A 123 -15.05 -3.91 8.65
CA PRO A 123 -15.28 -2.87 7.63
C PRO A 123 -14.00 -2.11 7.26
N LEU A 124 -12.88 -2.45 7.88
CA LEU A 124 -11.59 -1.78 7.69
C LEU A 124 -10.88 -2.32 6.46
N VAL A 125 -9.74 -1.74 6.11
CA VAL A 125 -8.91 -2.28 5.01
C VAL A 125 -8.55 -3.74 5.25
N SER A 126 -8.54 -4.52 4.16
CA SER A 126 -8.42 -5.98 4.19
C SER A 126 -7.18 -6.48 4.96
N ASP A 127 -6.07 -5.76 4.94
CA ASP A 127 -4.86 -6.15 5.69
C ASP A 127 -5.07 -6.06 7.20
N ILE A 128 -5.74 -5.02 7.69
CA ILE A 128 -6.11 -4.89 9.12
C ILE A 128 -7.02 -6.04 9.54
N CYS A 129 -8.08 -6.29 8.76
CA CYS A 129 -9.03 -7.38 9.03
C CYS A 129 -8.32 -8.74 9.06
N ALA A 130 -7.42 -8.99 8.09
CA ALA A 130 -6.67 -10.24 8.03
C ALA A 130 -5.69 -10.41 9.19
N VAL A 131 -4.93 -9.36 9.53
CA VAL A 131 -3.98 -9.40 10.64
C VAL A 131 -4.68 -9.70 11.95
N VAL A 132 -5.76 -8.99 12.26
CA VAL A 132 -6.48 -9.19 13.52
C VAL A 132 -7.28 -10.50 13.50
N GLY A 133 -8.05 -10.75 12.46
CA GLY A 133 -8.89 -11.93 12.32
C GLY A 133 -8.11 -13.24 12.33
N ASN A 134 -6.90 -13.27 11.75
CA ASN A 134 -6.09 -14.48 11.72
C ASN A 134 -5.36 -14.75 13.05
N HIS A 135 -5.01 -13.72 13.80
CA HIS A 135 -4.11 -13.89 14.95
C HIS A 135 -4.75 -13.61 16.30
N LEU A 136 -5.72 -12.70 16.44
CA LEU A 136 -6.29 -12.34 17.73
C LEU A 136 -7.32 -13.38 18.23
N VAL A 137 -7.24 -13.71 19.53
CA VAL A 137 -8.28 -14.44 20.27
C VAL A 137 -9.12 -13.46 21.07
N SER A 138 -8.46 -12.59 21.85
CA SER A 138 -9.16 -11.62 22.70
C SER A 138 -8.28 -10.43 23.02
N VAL A 139 -8.93 -9.32 23.37
CA VAL A 139 -8.31 -8.15 23.96
C VAL A 139 -9.03 -7.79 25.26
N GLU A 140 -8.28 -7.66 26.34
CA GLU A 140 -8.77 -7.27 27.65
C GLU A 140 -8.29 -5.85 27.96
N ALA A 141 -9.21 -5.01 28.41
CA ALA A 141 -8.95 -3.64 28.82
C ALA A 141 -9.10 -3.50 30.33
N ALA A 142 -8.02 -3.09 31.02
CA ALA A 142 -8.05 -2.82 32.44
C ALA A 142 -8.28 -1.34 32.71
N THR A 143 -8.81 -1.01 33.90
CA THR A 143 -9.14 0.36 34.31
C THR A 143 -7.92 1.27 34.50
N ASP A 144 -6.72 0.69 34.65
CA ASP A 144 -5.45 1.39 34.74
C ASP A 144 -4.84 1.74 33.36
N GLY A 145 -5.57 1.44 32.27
CA GLY A 145 -5.11 1.65 30.90
C GLY A 145 -4.23 0.51 30.35
N THR A 146 -4.08 -0.59 31.10
CA THR A 146 -3.35 -1.77 30.60
C THR A 146 -4.24 -2.59 29.67
N LEU A 147 -3.68 -2.96 28.53
CA LEU A 147 -4.27 -3.84 27.52
C LEU A 147 -3.54 -5.18 27.51
N THR A 148 -4.29 -6.27 27.42
CA THR A 148 -3.73 -7.60 27.23
C THR A 148 -4.34 -8.23 25.99
N PHE A 149 -3.51 -8.43 24.95
CA PHE A 149 -3.89 -9.14 23.73
C PHE A 149 -3.50 -10.60 23.85
N THR A 150 -4.43 -11.50 23.59
CA THR A 150 -4.18 -12.95 23.54
C THR A 150 -4.25 -13.38 22.08
N LEU A 151 -3.20 -14.04 21.59
CA LEU A 151 -3.09 -14.52 20.22
C LEU A 151 -3.34 -16.03 20.15
N LYS A 152 -3.79 -16.52 18.98
CA LYS A 152 -4.03 -17.94 18.67
C LYS A 152 -2.74 -18.76 18.73
N SER A 153 -1.60 -18.15 18.36
CA SER A 153 -0.26 -18.74 18.36
C SER A 153 0.79 -17.63 18.60
N PRO A 154 2.03 -17.98 18.98
CA PRO A 154 3.11 -16.99 19.04
C PRO A 154 3.27 -16.28 17.70
N TRP A 155 3.25 -14.92 17.73
CA TRP A 155 3.41 -14.14 16.54
C TRP A 155 4.04 -12.76 16.83
N ALA A 156 5.38 -12.68 16.74
CA ALA A 156 6.13 -11.45 16.98
C ALA A 156 5.78 -10.28 16.04
N PRO A 157 5.38 -10.51 14.76
CA PRO A 157 4.88 -9.44 13.91
C PRO A 157 3.64 -8.72 14.43
N TRP A 158 3.02 -9.22 15.53
CA TRP A 158 1.96 -8.49 16.24
C TRP A 158 2.39 -7.09 16.65
N GLN A 159 3.65 -6.91 17.05
CA GLN A 159 4.17 -5.61 17.46
C GLN A 159 4.26 -4.62 16.29
N THR A 160 4.65 -5.07 15.11
CA THR A 160 4.87 -4.24 13.91
C THR A 160 3.64 -4.12 13.02
N ARG A 161 2.72 -5.09 13.06
CA ARG A 161 1.52 -5.13 12.22
C ARG A 161 0.23 -5.05 13.02
N GLY A 162 0.13 -5.73 14.15
CA GLY A 162 -1.07 -5.74 14.99
C GLY A 162 -1.20 -4.48 15.84
N LEU A 163 -0.14 -4.07 16.55
CA LEU A 163 -0.18 -2.92 17.47
C LEU A 163 -0.06 -1.55 16.76
N THR A 164 0.16 -1.52 15.46
CA THR A 164 0.21 -0.29 14.65
C THR A 164 -1.16 0.11 14.08
N ILE A 165 -2.19 -0.70 14.30
CA ILE A 165 -3.55 -0.43 13.84
C ILE A 165 -4.07 0.85 14.52
N PRO A 166 -4.58 1.82 13.74
CA PRO A 166 -5.13 3.05 14.28
C PRO A 166 -6.34 2.81 15.17
N ILE A 167 -6.43 3.55 16.29
CA ILE A 167 -7.51 3.40 17.26
C ILE A 167 -8.69 4.29 16.88
N LEU A 168 -9.88 3.69 16.89
CA LEU A 168 -11.14 4.31 16.51
C LEU A 168 -11.92 4.83 17.72
N PRO A 169 -12.58 6.00 17.64
CA PRO A 169 -13.38 6.57 18.72
C PRO A 169 -14.76 5.88 18.81
N LYS A 170 -14.90 4.93 19.73
CA LYS A 170 -16.13 4.13 19.94
C LYS A 170 -17.38 4.99 20.06
N ALA A 171 -17.32 6.03 20.91
CA ALA A 171 -18.46 6.90 21.17
C ALA A 171 -18.90 7.66 19.91
N THR A 172 -17.94 8.24 19.18
CA THR A 172 -18.17 9.00 17.94
C THR A 172 -18.76 8.11 16.84
N LEU A 173 -18.22 6.91 16.64
CA LEU A 173 -18.75 5.97 15.66
C LEU A 173 -20.17 5.48 16.01
N THR A 174 -20.42 5.21 17.29
CA THR A 174 -21.77 4.82 17.76
C THR A 174 -22.79 5.95 17.54
N ALA A 175 -22.40 7.20 17.84
CA ALA A 175 -23.25 8.36 17.59
C ALA A 175 -23.48 8.60 16.10
N SER A 176 -22.45 8.42 15.27
CA SER A 176 -22.55 8.51 13.80
C SER A 176 -23.53 7.48 13.24
N LEU A 177 -23.45 6.22 13.70
CA LEU A 177 -24.41 5.18 13.33
C LEU A 177 -25.84 5.55 13.73
N ALA A 178 -26.04 6.06 14.93
CA ALA A 178 -27.38 6.46 15.40
C ALA A 178 -27.96 7.60 14.53
N ARG A 179 -27.13 8.59 14.14
CA ARG A 179 -27.54 9.65 13.22
C ARG A 179 -27.92 9.09 11.84
N LEU A 180 -27.11 8.19 11.29
CA LEU A 180 -27.41 7.54 10.03
C LEU A 180 -28.71 6.74 10.07
N GLN A 181 -28.92 5.92 11.12
CA GLN A 181 -30.14 5.15 11.32
C GLN A 181 -31.39 6.05 11.38
N ALA A 182 -31.29 7.21 12.05
CA ALA A 182 -32.36 8.18 12.08
C ALA A 182 -32.67 8.79 10.70
N LYS A 183 -31.65 9.03 9.87
CA LYS A 183 -31.81 9.52 8.49
C LYS A 183 -32.54 8.51 7.61
N VAL A 184 -32.15 7.23 7.68
CA VAL A 184 -32.62 6.18 6.77
C VAL A 184 -33.80 5.38 7.34
N GLN A 185 -34.42 5.82 8.44
CA GLN A 185 -35.52 5.09 9.12
C GLN A 185 -36.73 4.84 8.22
N SER A 186 -36.96 5.68 7.21
CA SER A 186 -38.09 5.57 6.24
C SER A 186 -37.66 4.92 4.92
N ALA A 187 -36.42 4.44 4.78
CA ALA A 187 -35.93 3.83 3.56
C ALA A 187 -36.72 2.56 3.21
N ASP A 188 -37.19 2.48 1.97
CA ASP A 188 -37.84 1.27 1.45
C ASP A 188 -36.78 0.22 1.11
N ARG A 189 -36.62 -0.76 2.01
CA ARG A 189 -35.69 -1.87 1.87
C ARG A 189 -35.86 -2.62 0.55
N ASN A 190 -37.09 -2.84 0.09
CA ASN A 190 -37.31 -3.59 -1.15
C ASN A 190 -36.88 -2.78 -2.37
N ALA A 191 -37.16 -1.48 -2.38
CA ALA A 191 -36.70 -0.58 -3.44
C ALA A 191 -35.14 -0.52 -3.51
N VAL A 192 -34.49 -0.45 -2.36
CA VAL A 192 -33.00 -0.47 -2.26
C VAL A 192 -32.43 -1.78 -2.83
N SER A 193 -32.95 -2.94 -2.36
CA SER A 193 -32.46 -4.25 -2.85
C SER A 193 -32.75 -4.45 -4.34
N LEU A 194 -33.92 -4.08 -4.83
CA LEU A 194 -34.29 -4.21 -6.23
C LEU A 194 -33.39 -3.33 -7.12
N THR A 195 -33.13 -2.08 -6.73
CA THR A 195 -32.24 -1.19 -7.49
C THR A 195 -30.83 -1.76 -7.53
N ARG A 196 -30.29 -2.24 -6.39
CA ARG A 196 -28.96 -2.86 -6.34
C ARG A 196 -28.84 -4.07 -7.27
N GLU A 197 -29.83 -4.99 -7.22
CA GLU A 197 -29.85 -6.19 -8.07
C GLU A 197 -29.90 -5.85 -9.56
N ASN A 198 -30.76 -4.88 -9.95
CA ASN A 198 -30.93 -4.47 -11.34
C ASN A 198 -29.65 -3.83 -11.94
N ILE A 199 -28.85 -3.17 -11.10
CA ILE A 199 -27.65 -2.43 -11.55
C ILE A 199 -26.36 -3.27 -11.38
N ALA A 200 -26.38 -4.33 -10.58
CA ALA A 200 -25.19 -5.13 -10.25
C ALA A 200 -24.43 -5.61 -11.49
N ALA A 201 -25.11 -6.14 -12.49
CA ALA A 201 -24.48 -6.63 -13.70
C ALA A 201 -23.76 -5.52 -14.50
N ASP A 202 -24.31 -4.31 -14.48
CA ASP A 202 -23.75 -3.16 -15.20
C ASP A 202 -22.53 -2.56 -14.51
N ILE A 203 -22.43 -2.70 -13.19
CA ILE A 203 -21.29 -2.17 -12.41
C ILE A 203 -20.22 -3.24 -12.17
N ASP A 204 -20.64 -4.46 -11.73
CA ASP A 204 -19.71 -5.53 -11.32
C ASP A 204 -19.36 -6.47 -12.49
N GLY A 205 -20.22 -6.58 -13.51
CA GLY A 205 -20.11 -7.52 -14.63
C GLY A 205 -19.24 -7.05 -15.82
N GLY A 206 -18.40 -6.04 -15.65
CA GLY A 206 -17.55 -5.50 -16.71
C GLY A 206 -18.04 -4.19 -17.33
N GLY A 207 -19.06 -3.60 -16.74
CA GLY A 207 -19.61 -2.29 -17.10
C GLY A 207 -20.62 -2.30 -18.24
N CYS A 208 -21.23 -1.14 -18.46
CA CYS A 208 -22.20 -0.94 -19.53
C CYS A 208 -21.69 -1.31 -20.92
N ALA A 209 -20.38 -1.24 -21.16
CA ALA A 209 -19.75 -1.63 -22.42
C ALA A 209 -19.75 -3.15 -22.65
N ALA A 210 -19.68 -3.96 -21.59
CA ALA A 210 -19.65 -5.43 -21.69
C ALA A 210 -21.04 -6.07 -21.85
N SER A 211 -22.13 -5.37 -21.42
CA SER A 211 -23.48 -5.90 -21.48
C SER A 211 -24.08 -5.97 -22.88
N GLY A 212 -23.41 -5.44 -23.91
CA GLY A 212 -23.89 -5.46 -25.31
C GLY A 212 -25.26 -4.79 -25.51
N GLY A 213 -25.79 -4.15 -24.48
CA GLY A 213 -27.12 -3.51 -24.46
C GLY A 213 -27.09 -2.10 -25.00
N THR A 214 -27.86 -1.84 -26.02
CA THR A 214 -28.03 -0.50 -26.64
C THR A 214 -28.60 0.56 -25.67
N ASN A 215 -29.01 0.20 -24.46
CA ASN A 215 -29.72 1.07 -23.49
C ASN A 215 -28.97 1.25 -22.16
N CYS A 216 -27.78 0.68 -21.96
CA CYS A 216 -27.00 0.92 -20.75
C CYS A 216 -26.04 2.08 -20.96
N THR A 217 -26.20 3.16 -20.20
CA THR A 217 -25.24 4.24 -20.06
C THR A 217 -25.00 4.50 -18.57
N TYR A 218 -23.77 4.82 -18.19
CA TYR A 218 -23.49 5.19 -16.80
C TYR A 218 -24.32 6.40 -16.33
N ALA A 219 -24.59 7.37 -17.23
CA ALA A 219 -25.45 8.50 -16.91
C ALA A 219 -26.88 8.09 -16.50
N SER A 220 -27.46 7.07 -17.15
CA SER A 220 -28.80 6.56 -16.76
C SER A 220 -28.76 5.83 -15.40
N ARG A 221 -27.66 5.10 -15.11
CA ARG A 221 -27.48 4.42 -13.83
C ARG A 221 -27.23 5.41 -12.70
N VAL A 222 -26.48 6.48 -12.95
CA VAL A 222 -26.31 7.59 -12.00
C VAL A 222 -27.67 8.15 -11.59
N THR A 223 -28.54 8.47 -12.53
CA THR A 223 -29.88 9.04 -12.24
C THR A 223 -30.72 8.11 -11.37
N GLU A 224 -30.69 6.80 -11.64
CA GLU A 224 -31.42 5.80 -10.88
C GLU A 224 -30.86 5.66 -9.45
N LEU A 225 -29.55 5.59 -9.32
CA LEU A 225 -28.84 5.48 -8.02
C LEU A 225 -29.04 6.74 -7.15
N GLU A 226 -28.86 7.94 -7.74
CA GLU A 226 -29.09 9.21 -7.04
C GLU A 226 -30.53 9.27 -6.47
N ARG A 227 -31.53 8.93 -7.27
CA ARG A 227 -32.91 8.92 -6.82
C ARG A 227 -33.12 7.95 -5.66
N THR A 228 -32.69 6.68 -5.80
CA THR A 228 -32.90 5.66 -4.76
C THR A 228 -32.21 6.02 -3.45
N LEU A 229 -30.99 6.56 -3.51
CA LEU A 229 -30.26 7.01 -2.32
C LEU A 229 -30.89 8.24 -1.67
N ALA A 230 -31.34 9.22 -2.46
CA ALA A 230 -32.02 10.40 -1.97
C ALA A 230 -33.37 10.06 -1.32
N ASP A 231 -34.19 9.19 -1.97
CA ASP A 231 -35.46 8.69 -1.44
C ASP A 231 -35.26 7.94 -0.11
N ALA A 232 -34.12 7.27 0.06
CA ALA A 232 -33.70 6.62 1.30
C ALA A 232 -33.15 7.58 2.36
N GLY A 233 -33.03 8.88 2.08
CA GLY A 233 -32.55 9.91 3.02
C GLY A 233 -31.03 10.05 3.10
N LEU A 234 -30.26 9.46 2.15
CA LEU A 234 -28.81 9.59 2.13
C LEU A 234 -28.34 10.82 1.37
N ASP A 235 -27.30 11.46 1.91
CA ASP A 235 -26.58 12.50 1.19
C ASP A 235 -25.77 11.88 0.04
N LEU A 236 -25.80 12.51 -1.13
CA LEU A 236 -25.04 12.07 -2.29
C LEU A 236 -23.58 12.57 -2.21
N PRO A 237 -22.61 11.82 -2.74
CA PRO A 237 -21.24 12.31 -2.83
C PRO A 237 -21.19 13.51 -3.79
N ASP A 238 -20.25 14.44 -3.55
CA ASP A 238 -20.07 15.60 -4.40
C ASP A 238 -19.51 15.19 -5.77
N PRO A 239 -20.20 15.47 -6.88
CA PRO A 239 -19.73 15.08 -8.23
C PRO A 239 -18.39 15.71 -8.63
N ARG A 240 -17.95 16.79 -7.98
CA ARG A 240 -16.64 17.41 -8.23
C ARG A 240 -15.47 16.52 -7.84
N GLY A 241 -15.68 15.54 -6.97
CA GLY A 241 -14.69 14.52 -6.61
C GLY A 241 -14.43 13.47 -7.72
N TYR A 242 -15.19 13.53 -8.83
CA TYR A 242 -15.12 12.52 -9.91
C TYR A 242 -14.92 13.21 -11.27
N PRO A 243 -13.79 13.91 -11.49
CA PRO A 243 -13.57 14.64 -12.75
C PRO A 243 -13.27 13.67 -13.88
N GLN A 244 -13.86 13.92 -15.05
CA GLN A 244 -13.43 13.29 -16.29
C GLN A 244 -12.07 13.87 -16.71
N LEU A 245 -11.12 12.98 -17.04
CA LEU A 245 -9.77 13.38 -17.46
C LEU A 245 -9.61 13.29 -18.98
N ASN A 246 -8.84 14.21 -19.56
CA ASN A 246 -8.37 14.11 -20.94
C ASN A 246 -7.16 13.18 -21.06
N SER A 247 -6.64 12.95 -22.26
CA SER A 247 -5.46 12.09 -22.52
C SER A 247 -4.16 12.61 -21.85
N ALA A 248 -4.12 13.87 -21.44
CA ALA A 248 -3.00 14.46 -20.71
C ALA A 248 -3.17 14.33 -19.18
N GLY A 249 -4.27 13.72 -18.70
CA GLY A 249 -4.57 13.58 -17.28
C GLY A 249 -5.09 14.87 -16.63
N GLU A 250 -5.62 15.83 -17.42
CA GLU A 250 -6.18 17.07 -16.90
C GLU A 250 -7.71 16.98 -16.83
N ALA A 251 -8.31 17.59 -15.81
CA ALA A 251 -9.77 17.62 -15.66
C ALA A 251 -10.42 18.42 -16.81
N THR A 252 -11.42 17.81 -17.45
CA THR A 252 -12.16 18.43 -18.58
C THR A 252 -13.25 19.40 -18.13
N GLY A 253 -13.56 19.43 -16.82
CA GLY A 253 -14.71 20.14 -16.27
C GLY A 253 -16.02 19.34 -16.29
N SER A 254 -16.01 18.14 -16.88
CA SER A 254 -17.12 17.18 -16.84
C SER A 254 -16.92 16.14 -15.73
N ARG A 255 -18.00 15.52 -15.31
CA ARG A 255 -17.96 14.37 -14.37
C ARG A 255 -17.68 13.08 -15.13
N ASP A 256 -16.88 12.18 -14.53
CA ASP A 256 -16.75 10.79 -14.93
C ASP A 256 -17.94 10.00 -14.39
N ASP A 257 -18.93 9.74 -15.25
CA ASP A 257 -20.16 9.04 -14.86
C ASP A 257 -19.94 7.59 -14.45
N GLU A 258 -18.88 6.92 -14.94
CA GLU A 258 -18.56 5.56 -14.51
C GLU A 258 -18.06 5.55 -13.07
N GLN A 259 -17.06 6.36 -12.77
CA GLN A 259 -16.50 6.43 -11.41
C GLN A 259 -17.57 6.87 -10.40
N TYR A 260 -18.38 7.86 -10.78
CA TYR A 260 -19.46 8.34 -9.92
C TYR A 260 -20.56 7.31 -9.71
N ALA A 261 -20.98 6.57 -10.76
CA ALA A 261 -21.94 5.47 -10.64
C ALA A 261 -21.43 4.36 -9.70
N ARG A 262 -20.14 4.01 -9.79
CA ARG A 262 -19.51 3.04 -8.89
C ARG A 262 -19.53 3.50 -7.43
N ALA A 263 -19.27 4.78 -7.19
CA ALA A 263 -19.33 5.35 -5.84
C ALA A 263 -20.75 5.35 -5.27
N LEU A 264 -21.76 5.70 -6.08
CA LEU A 264 -23.17 5.64 -5.69
C LEU A 264 -23.62 4.19 -5.41
N TYR A 265 -23.21 3.24 -6.26
CA TYR A 265 -23.53 1.82 -6.10
C TYR A 265 -22.91 1.22 -4.83
N ALA A 266 -21.69 1.60 -4.51
CA ALA A 266 -21.04 1.19 -3.25
C ALA A 266 -21.82 1.70 -2.03
N ARG A 267 -22.32 2.95 -2.06
CA ARG A 267 -23.19 3.51 -1.02
C ARG A 267 -24.54 2.77 -0.92
N LEU A 268 -25.13 2.43 -2.06
CA LEU A 268 -26.39 1.65 -2.09
C LEU A 268 -26.19 0.26 -1.49
N THR A 269 -25.08 -0.41 -1.82
CA THR A 269 -24.71 -1.72 -1.25
C THR A 269 -24.51 -1.64 0.27
N ALA A 270 -23.85 -0.59 0.75
CA ALA A 270 -23.68 -0.38 2.19
C ALA A 270 -25.02 -0.07 2.90
N LEU A 271 -25.91 0.69 2.27
CA LEU A 271 -27.25 0.95 2.78
C LEU A 271 -28.08 -0.35 2.88
N GLU A 272 -28.08 -1.15 1.82
CA GLU A 272 -28.73 -2.47 1.86
C GLU A 272 -28.14 -3.33 2.98
N GLY A 273 -26.83 -3.38 3.10
CA GLY A 273 -26.15 -4.08 4.19
C GLY A 273 -26.60 -3.62 5.57
N LEU A 274 -26.75 -2.31 5.80
CA LEU A 274 -27.28 -1.75 7.06
C LEU A 274 -28.72 -2.21 7.31
N LEU A 275 -29.61 -2.10 6.31
CA LEU A 275 -31.03 -2.45 6.42
C LEU A 275 -31.27 -3.96 6.62
N LEU A 276 -30.32 -4.81 6.19
CA LEU A 276 -30.41 -6.27 6.29
C LEU A 276 -29.67 -6.84 7.51
N SER A 277 -28.74 -6.09 8.11
CA SER A 277 -27.90 -6.59 9.18
C SER A 277 -28.60 -6.63 10.53
N PRO A 278 -28.36 -7.67 11.36
CA PRO A 278 -28.73 -7.65 12.76
C PRO A 278 -27.97 -6.53 13.50
N THR A 279 -28.44 -6.17 14.68
CA THR A 279 -27.96 -5.00 15.45
C THR A 279 -26.44 -5.00 15.66
N ASP A 280 -25.85 -6.15 15.92
CA ASP A 280 -24.39 -6.33 16.11
C ASP A 280 -23.57 -6.19 14.83
N GLY A 281 -24.20 -6.32 13.65
CA GLY A 281 -23.54 -6.15 12.35
C GLY A 281 -23.75 -4.78 11.70
N GLN A 282 -24.64 -3.95 12.23
CA GLN A 282 -25.05 -2.70 11.58
C GLN A 282 -23.94 -1.67 11.47
N LEU A 283 -23.08 -1.55 12.48
CA LEU A 283 -21.94 -0.63 12.44
C LEU A 283 -20.99 -0.99 11.30
N ALA A 284 -20.65 -2.27 11.16
CA ALA A 284 -19.77 -2.74 10.10
C ALA A 284 -20.36 -2.52 8.71
N ALA A 285 -21.64 -2.85 8.52
CA ALA A 285 -22.33 -2.65 7.25
C ALA A 285 -22.47 -1.17 6.88
N ALA A 286 -22.73 -0.31 7.86
CA ALA A 286 -22.92 1.12 7.68
C ALA A 286 -21.61 1.92 7.58
N PHE A 287 -20.45 1.32 7.89
CA PHE A 287 -19.19 2.03 8.07
C PHE A 287 -18.85 2.98 6.90
N PRO A 288 -19.01 2.60 5.60
CA PRO A 288 -18.76 3.50 4.48
C PRO A 288 -19.76 4.69 4.37
N LEU A 289 -20.87 4.66 5.10
CA LEU A 289 -21.89 5.70 5.07
C LEU A 289 -21.83 6.66 6.25
N LEU A 290 -21.02 6.37 7.26
CA LEU A 290 -20.89 7.20 8.45
C LEU A 290 -20.34 8.58 8.10
N ASP A 291 -20.79 9.62 8.81
CA ASP A 291 -20.31 11.00 8.61
C ASP A 291 -18.82 11.19 8.90
N VAL A 292 -18.22 10.33 9.70
CA VAL A 292 -16.76 10.27 9.93
C VAL A 292 -15.96 10.00 8.65
N GLN A 293 -16.55 9.44 7.60
CA GLN A 293 -15.87 9.27 6.31
C GLN A 293 -15.57 10.61 5.62
N SER A 294 -16.32 11.65 5.97
CA SER A 294 -16.13 13.00 5.44
C SER A 294 -15.44 13.94 6.42
N ALA A 295 -15.57 13.69 7.72
CA ALA A 295 -14.99 14.48 8.81
C ALA A 295 -14.41 13.52 9.87
N PRO A 296 -13.23 12.94 9.64
CA PRO A 296 -12.66 11.91 10.49
C PRO A 296 -12.25 12.46 11.86
N VAL A 297 -12.43 11.62 12.87
CA VAL A 297 -12.00 11.88 14.24
C VAL A 297 -10.97 10.82 14.64
N GLY A 298 -9.72 11.23 14.75
CA GLY A 298 -8.61 10.35 15.14
C GLY A 298 -7.87 10.86 16.37
N ALA A 299 -6.69 10.31 16.60
CA ALA A 299 -5.75 10.72 17.65
C ALA A 299 -4.35 11.00 17.07
N GLY A 300 -4.26 11.25 15.77
CA GLY A 300 -3.03 11.54 15.05
C GLY A 300 -2.51 12.97 15.27
N PRO A 301 -1.36 13.32 14.65
CA PRO A 301 -0.73 14.62 14.84
C PRO A 301 -1.51 15.81 14.25
N TYR A 302 -2.44 15.54 13.31
CA TYR A 302 -3.23 16.57 12.66
C TYR A 302 -4.72 16.21 12.72
N GLU A 303 -5.55 17.18 13.06
CA GLU A 303 -7.01 17.08 13.10
C GLU A 303 -7.62 17.63 11.80
N PHE A 304 -8.73 17.04 11.37
CA PHE A 304 -9.47 17.46 10.19
C PHE A 304 -10.12 18.84 10.43
N VAL A 305 -10.01 19.74 9.43
CA VAL A 305 -10.65 21.04 9.46
C VAL A 305 -11.76 21.12 8.42
N GLU A 306 -11.41 20.90 7.15
CA GLU A 306 -12.39 20.94 6.06
C GLU A 306 -11.88 20.16 4.83
N ARG A 307 -12.82 19.81 3.95
CA ARG A 307 -12.55 19.24 2.65
C ARG A 307 -13.40 19.95 1.61
N VAL A 308 -12.76 20.40 0.55
CA VAL A 308 -13.45 20.90 -0.66
C VAL A 308 -13.19 19.87 -1.77
N PRO A 309 -14.17 19.03 -2.11
CA PRO A 309 -14.02 17.95 -3.08
C PRO A 309 -13.42 18.44 -4.41
N GLY A 310 -12.48 17.68 -4.96
CA GLY A 310 -11.72 18.02 -6.16
C GLY A 310 -10.73 19.17 -5.98
N THR A 311 -10.55 19.71 -4.79
CA THR A 311 -9.70 20.90 -4.56
C THR A 311 -8.67 20.67 -3.46
N PHE A 312 -9.07 20.43 -2.23
CA PHE A 312 -8.15 20.21 -1.11
C PHE A 312 -8.79 19.55 0.12
N VAL A 313 -7.91 19.02 0.96
CA VAL A 313 -8.19 18.66 2.37
C VAL A 313 -7.31 19.54 3.27
N GLN A 314 -7.92 20.18 4.27
CA GLN A 314 -7.24 21.03 5.24
C GLN A 314 -7.17 20.33 6.60
N LEU A 315 -5.97 20.27 7.17
CA LEU A 315 -5.70 19.72 8.50
C LEU A 315 -5.05 20.78 9.38
N ALA A 316 -5.29 20.74 10.70
CA ALA A 316 -4.62 21.58 11.69
C ALA A 316 -3.81 20.72 12.67
N ALA A 317 -2.74 21.27 13.25
CA ALA A 317 -1.97 20.56 14.26
C ALA A 317 -2.80 20.30 15.51
N PHE A 318 -2.91 19.02 15.90
CA PHE A 318 -3.66 18.63 17.09
C PHE A 318 -2.87 18.90 18.36
N LYS A 319 -3.43 19.75 19.24
CA LYS A 319 -2.78 20.16 20.50
C LYS A 319 -2.65 19.03 21.51
N GLY A 320 -3.55 18.03 21.44
CA GLY A 320 -3.59 16.87 22.32
C GLY A 320 -2.76 15.67 21.81
N TYR A 321 -1.96 15.84 20.77
CA TYR A 321 -1.20 14.71 20.22
C TYR A 321 -0.23 14.10 21.23
N ALA A 322 -0.23 12.76 21.32
CA ALA A 322 0.50 11.99 22.33
C ALA A 322 2.02 12.26 22.38
N LEU A 323 2.63 12.65 21.25
CA LEU A 323 4.07 12.94 21.14
C LEU A 323 4.39 14.43 21.09
N GLY A 324 3.42 15.28 21.40
CA GLY A 324 3.56 16.74 21.40
C GLY A 324 3.02 17.41 20.13
N VAL A 325 2.74 18.69 20.23
CA VAL A 325 2.13 19.47 19.14
C VAL A 325 3.12 19.62 17.97
N ALA A 326 2.66 19.38 16.76
CA ALA A 326 3.48 19.55 15.57
C ALA A 326 3.90 21.03 15.38
N PRO A 327 5.17 21.31 14.99
CA PRO A 327 5.64 22.67 14.72
C PRO A 327 4.93 23.35 13.54
N MET A 328 4.50 22.57 12.54
CA MET A 328 3.65 23.06 11.46
C MET A 328 2.22 23.15 11.95
N SER A 329 1.67 24.36 11.98
CA SER A 329 0.33 24.62 12.53
C SER A 329 -0.81 24.10 11.65
N ALA A 330 -0.56 23.88 10.37
CA ALA A 330 -1.55 23.37 9.41
C ALA A 330 -0.91 22.61 8.26
N MET A 331 -1.72 21.80 7.58
CA MET A 331 -1.37 21.11 6.36
C MET A 331 -2.51 21.25 5.36
N THR A 332 -2.19 21.63 4.11
CA THR A 332 -3.13 21.67 2.99
C THR A 332 -2.73 20.63 1.97
N LEU A 333 -3.56 19.61 1.79
CA LEU A 333 -3.37 18.58 0.77
C LEU A 333 -4.19 18.98 -0.46
N THR A 334 -3.54 19.51 -1.47
CA THR A 334 -4.18 19.96 -2.73
C THR A 334 -4.38 18.77 -3.65
N VAL A 335 -5.60 18.60 -4.14
CA VAL A 335 -5.98 17.52 -5.06
C VAL A 335 -5.59 17.89 -6.49
N PHE A 336 -4.92 16.99 -7.17
CA PHE A 336 -4.58 17.09 -8.58
C PHE A 336 -5.14 15.88 -9.34
N ALA A 337 -5.51 16.10 -10.59
CA ALA A 337 -6.00 15.03 -11.45
C ALA A 337 -4.89 14.06 -11.90
N SER A 338 -3.62 14.51 -11.89
CA SER A 338 -2.47 13.71 -12.34
C SER A 338 -1.18 14.07 -11.62
N THR A 339 -0.21 13.17 -11.65
CA THR A 339 1.17 13.41 -11.16
C THR A 339 1.84 14.57 -11.90
N ALA A 340 1.58 14.76 -13.20
CA ALA A 340 2.09 15.91 -13.96
C ALA A 340 1.63 17.25 -13.38
N GLY A 341 0.36 17.33 -12.93
CA GLY A 341 -0.18 18.48 -12.22
C GLY A 341 0.53 18.76 -10.90
N VAL A 342 0.80 17.70 -10.12
CA VAL A 342 1.56 17.78 -8.86
C VAL A 342 2.97 18.32 -9.12
N VAL A 343 3.71 17.74 -10.07
CA VAL A 343 5.08 18.13 -10.42
C VAL A 343 5.12 19.60 -10.89
N LYS A 344 4.21 19.99 -11.77
CA LYS A 344 4.08 21.38 -12.26
C LYS A 344 3.81 22.37 -11.12
N SER A 345 2.91 22.03 -10.21
CA SER A 345 2.60 22.85 -9.03
C SER A 345 3.81 22.95 -8.08
N PHE A 346 4.56 21.86 -7.88
CA PHE A 346 5.78 21.88 -7.12
C PHE A 346 6.83 22.81 -7.75
N GLN A 347 7.10 22.68 -9.04
CA GLN A 347 8.04 23.54 -9.77
C GLN A 347 7.64 25.02 -9.67
N GLY A 348 6.34 25.32 -9.76
CA GLY A 348 5.78 26.67 -9.64
C GLY A 348 5.71 27.21 -8.21
N GLY A 349 6.14 26.44 -7.19
CA GLY A 349 6.08 26.84 -5.78
C GLY A 349 4.67 26.81 -5.17
N GLY A 350 3.72 26.16 -5.83
CA GLY A 350 2.35 25.98 -5.33
C GLY A 350 2.26 25.01 -4.15
N ILE A 351 3.12 23.98 -4.13
CA ILE A 351 3.24 23.00 -3.04
C ILE A 351 4.68 22.86 -2.58
N ASP A 352 4.86 22.30 -1.39
CA ASP A 352 6.15 22.12 -0.72
C ASP A 352 6.62 20.67 -0.69
N TRP A 353 5.67 19.74 -0.81
CA TRP A 353 5.91 18.31 -0.81
C TRP A 353 5.01 17.61 -1.82
N ALA A 354 5.62 16.82 -2.69
CA ALA A 354 4.99 15.92 -3.65
C ALA A 354 5.43 14.50 -3.32
N PRO A 355 4.68 13.75 -2.50
CA PRO A 355 4.97 12.36 -2.20
C PRO A 355 4.61 11.45 -3.39
N ASP A 356 5.07 10.21 -3.33
CA ASP A 356 4.58 9.07 -4.13
C ASP A 356 4.66 9.23 -5.65
N LEU A 357 5.77 9.81 -6.13
CA LEU A 357 6.07 9.93 -7.56
C LEU A 357 6.71 8.64 -8.09
N ARG A 358 6.58 8.42 -9.41
CA ARG A 358 7.18 7.30 -10.13
C ARG A 358 8.36 7.78 -10.97
N ALA A 359 9.18 6.85 -11.46
CA ALA A 359 10.31 7.17 -12.33
C ALA A 359 9.89 8.01 -13.56
N ALA A 360 8.75 7.67 -14.19
CA ALA A 360 8.23 8.41 -15.34
C ALA A 360 7.86 9.85 -15.01
N ASP A 361 7.42 10.14 -13.78
CA ASP A 361 7.00 11.49 -13.35
C ASP A 361 8.20 12.42 -13.13
N VAL A 362 9.38 11.85 -12.90
CA VAL A 362 10.63 12.59 -12.60
C VAL A 362 11.68 12.49 -13.71
N ALA A 363 11.41 11.72 -14.76
CA ALA A 363 12.33 11.56 -15.88
C ALA A 363 12.62 12.91 -16.54
N GLY A 364 13.91 13.29 -16.60
CA GLY A 364 14.35 14.56 -17.16
C GLY A 364 13.96 15.81 -16.36
N LEU A 365 13.47 15.64 -15.13
CA LEU A 365 13.07 16.76 -14.29
C LEU A 365 14.29 17.57 -13.82
N ASN A 366 14.28 18.86 -14.09
CA ASN A 366 15.26 19.78 -13.54
C ASN A 366 14.79 20.23 -12.14
N VAL A 367 15.41 19.69 -11.09
CA VAL A 367 15.08 20.04 -9.71
C VAL A 367 15.82 21.29 -9.30
N SER A 368 15.10 22.29 -8.81
CA SER A 368 15.68 23.56 -8.35
C SER A 368 16.55 23.35 -7.11
N SER A 369 17.54 24.23 -6.91
CA SER A 369 18.52 24.13 -5.80
C SER A 369 17.88 24.25 -4.38
N ASP A 370 16.67 24.76 -4.28
CA ASP A 370 15.89 24.85 -3.04
C ASP A 370 15.03 23.61 -2.74
N ALA A 371 15.17 22.57 -3.56
CA ALA A 371 14.43 21.32 -3.44
C ALA A 371 15.34 20.09 -3.52
N THR A 372 14.86 18.97 -3.01
CA THR A 372 15.49 17.66 -3.11
C THR A 372 14.53 16.68 -3.77
N LEU A 373 15.02 15.95 -4.77
CA LEU A 373 14.38 14.74 -5.27
C LEU A 373 14.85 13.57 -4.40
N LEU A 374 13.94 13.00 -3.62
CA LEU A 374 14.19 11.76 -2.89
C LEU A 374 14.07 10.59 -3.87
N HIS A 375 15.01 9.65 -3.77
CA HIS A 375 15.01 8.38 -4.48
C HIS A 375 15.25 7.28 -3.48
N THR A 376 14.20 6.56 -3.12
CA THR A 376 14.21 5.51 -2.09
C THR A 376 13.67 4.20 -2.67
N ALA A 377 13.74 3.13 -1.90
CA ALA A 377 12.95 1.94 -2.17
C ALA A 377 11.46 2.27 -1.94
N SER A 378 10.59 1.82 -2.83
CA SER A 378 9.12 1.93 -2.65
C SER A 378 8.59 0.74 -1.86
N LEU A 379 7.57 0.93 -1.03
CA LEU A 379 6.83 -0.18 -0.39
C LEU A 379 6.16 -1.13 -1.40
N ARG A 380 6.09 -0.76 -2.69
CA ARG A 380 5.64 -1.65 -3.78
C ARG A 380 6.46 -2.95 -3.87
N GLY A 381 7.70 -2.94 -3.38
CA GLY A 381 8.46 -4.15 -3.13
C GLY A 381 9.63 -4.38 -4.06
N TYR A 382 9.82 -5.62 -4.51
CA TYR A 382 10.98 -6.04 -5.27
C TYR A 382 10.64 -7.07 -6.35
N SER A 383 11.42 -7.05 -7.43
CA SER A 383 11.36 -8.01 -8.54
C SER A 383 12.38 -9.12 -8.36
N TYR A 384 12.00 -10.33 -8.73
CA TYR A 384 12.81 -11.54 -8.58
C TYR A 384 12.58 -12.53 -9.72
N LEU A 385 13.58 -13.39 -9.98
CA LEU A 385 13.43 -14.62 -10.76
C LEU A 385 13.25 -15.79 -9.78
N ALA A 386 12.10 -16.43 -9.81
CA ALA A 386 11.75 -17.60 -8.99
C ALA A 386 12.10 -18.89 -9.75
N PHE A 387 12.65 -19.85 -9.02
CA PHE A 387 12.98 -21.17 -9.53
C PHE A 387 12.01 -22.22 -8.99
N ASN A 388 11.31 -22.96 -9.83
CA ASN A 388 10.49 -24.07 -9.36
C ASN A 388 11.42 -25.18 -8.84
N THR A 389 11.40 -25.40 -7.53
CA THR A 389 12.27 -26.40 -6.87
C THR A 389 11.53 -27.69 -6.54
N ARG A 390 10.27 -27.85 -6.99
CA ARG A 390 9.49 -29.07 -6.80
C ARG A 390 10.22 -30.27 -7.42
N GLU A 391 10.16 -31.41 -6.73
CA GLU A 391 10.76 -32.65 -7.24
C GLU A 391 10.26 -33.00 -8.65
N GLY A 392 11.18 -33.41 -9.51
CA GLY A 392 10.91 -33.67 -10.93
C GLY A 392 11.00 -32.43 -11.84
N ARG A 393 11.12 -31.21 -11.31
CA ARG A 393 11.36 -30.01 -12.10
C ARG A 393 12.85 -29.75 -12.33
N LEU A 394 13.17 -29.09 -13.44
CA LEU A 394 14.54 -28.82 -13.88
C LEU A 394 15.38 -28.14 -12.80
N PHE A 395 14.81 -27.12 -12.17
CA PHE A 395 15.48 -26.32 -11.14
C PHE A 395 15.30 -26.87 -9.70
N ALA A 396 14.77 -28.09 -9.53
CA ALA A 396 15.00 -28.87 -8.31
C ALA A 396 16.49 -29.13 -8.09
N ASN A 397 17.30 -29.23 -9.15
CA ASN A 397 18.75 -29.30 -9.08
C ASN A 397 19.36 -27.97 -8.60
N GLY A 398 19.94 -27.96 -7.40
CA GLY A 398 20.53 -26.76 -6.80
C GLY A 398 21.76 -26.23 -7.53
N VAL A 399 22.50 -27.10 -8.25
CA VAL A 399 23.67 -26.67 -9.05
C VAL A 399 23.18 -25.91 -10.29
N ALA A 400 22.15 -26.40 -10.98
CA ALA A 400 21.56 -25.70 -12.11
C ALA A 400 21.03 -24.29 -11.73
N ARG A 401 20.34 -24.14 -10.57
CA ARG A 401 19.90 -22.84 -10.06
C ARG A 401 21.06 -21.88 -9.80
N ARG A 402 22.07 -22.35 -9.06
CA ARG A 402 23.25 -21.50 -8.75
C ARG A 402 24.04 -21.14 -10.00
N ALA A 403 24.19 -22.07 -10.94
CA ALA A 403 24.84 -21.80 -12.22
C ALA A 403 24.10 -20.71 -12.99
N LEU A 404 22.77 -20.81 -13.15
CA LEU A 404 21.98 -19.77 -13.79
C LEU A 404 22.16 -18.42 -13.07
N ALA A 405 22.03 -18.39 -11.74
CA ALA A 405 22.19 -17.16 -10.97
C ALA A 405 23.58 -16.54 -11.12
N SER A 406 24.64 -17.36 -11.23
CA SER A 406 26.02 -16.87 -11.44
C SER A 406 26.26 -16.35 -12.86
N CYS A 407 25.39 -16.64 -13.81
CA CYS A 407 25.48 -16.13 -15.18
C CYS A 407 24.81 -14.77 -15.35
N VAL A 408 23.94 -14.37 -14.40
CA VAL A 408 23.19 -13.12 -14.47
C VAL A 408 24.02 -11.97 -13.93
N ASP A 409 24.14 -10.90 -14.72
CA ASP A 409 24.75 -9.64 -14.37
C ASP A 409 23.66 -8.67 -13.85
N ILE A 410 23.49 -8.62 -12.53
CA ILE A 410 22.49 -7.74 -11.90
C ILE A 410 22.71 -6.25 -12.20
N PRO A 411 23.93 -5.70 -12.18
CA PRO A 411 24.19 -4.33 -12.65
C PRO A 411 23.70 -4.08 -14.08
N ALA A 412 23.97 -4.99 -15.02
CA ALA A 412 23.50 -4.84 -16.40
C ALA A 412 21.97 -4.94 -16.50
N ILE A 413 21.31 -5.76 -15.66
CA ILE A 413 19.85 -5.80 -15.57
C ILE A 413 19.30 -4.46 -15.05
N LEU A 414 19.89 -3.87 -14.02
CA LEU A 414 19.47 -2.56 -13.50
C LEU A 414 19.51 -1.49 -14.60
N THR A 415 20.63 -1.41 -15.32
CA THR A 415 20.78 -0.44 -16.43
C THR A 415 19.80 -0.73 -17.57
N GLY A 416 19.76 -1.97 -18.09
CA GLY A 416 19.02 -2.30 -19.31
C GLY A 416 17.50 -2.46 -19.12
N ALA A 417 17.07 -2.87 -17.94
CA ALA A 417 15.64 -3.11 -17.66
C ALA A 417 14.96 -1.95 -16.95
N THR A 418 15.68 -1.24 -16.06
CA THR A 418 15.09 -0.19 -15.22
C THR A 418 15.60 1.22 -15.53
N ASP A 419 16.44 1.37 -16.55
CA ASP A 419 17.10 2.64 -16.90
C ASP A 419 17.82 3.26 -15.67
N ASP A 420 18.53 2.41 -14.89
CA ASP A 420 19.22 2.73 -13.62
C ASP A 420 18.33 3.29 -12.49
N THR A 421 17.00 3.17 -12.61
CA THR A 421 16.08 3.64 -11.56
C THR A 421 15.84 2.59 -10.47
N GLY A 422 16.06 1.31 -10.75
CA GLY A 422 15.89 0.20 -9.81
C GLY A 422 16.83 0.30 -8.61
N ILE A 423 16.34 -0.05 -7.43
CA ILE A 423 17.11 -0.04 -6.20
C ILE A 423 17.87 -1.37 -6.07
N LYS A 424 19.20 -1.31 -5.87
CA LYS A 424 19.99 -2.51 -5.58
C LYS A 424 19.56 -3.11 -4.24
N ILE A 425 19.30 -4.41 -4.25
CA ILE A 425 18.87 -5.17 -3.05
C ILE A 425 19.67 -6.46 -2.90
N SER A 426 19.74 -6.96 -1.67
CA SER A 426 20.41 -8.23 -1.31
C SER A 426 19.56 -9.14 -0.43
N SER A 427 18.37 -8.66 -0.01
CA SER A 427 17.45 -9.40 0.85
C SER A 427 16.00 -9.18 0.44
N THR A 428 15.10 -10.03 0.94
CA THR A 428 13.66 -9.94 0.73
C THR A 428 12.98 -8.91 1.64
N VAL A 429 13.72 -8.28 2.55
CA VAL A 429 13.25 -7.17 3.37
C VAL A 429 13.72 -5.83 2.82
N ALA A 430 12.96 -4.77 3.09
CA ALA A 430 13.29 -3.42 2.61
C ALA A 430 14.71 -2.99 3.04
N PRO A 431 15.47 -2.29 2.18
CA PRO A 431 16.88 -1.97 2.45
C PRO A 431 17.14 -1.20 3.75
N THR A 432 16.17 -0.43 4.23
CA THR A 432 16.27 0.33 5.49
C THR A 432 15.66 -0.38 6.69
N SER A 433 15.08 -1.58 6.50
CA SER A 433 14.54 -2.37 7.60
C SER A 433 15.62 -2.72 8.63
N TRP A 434 15.25 -2.76 9.90
CA TRP A 434 16.12 -3.26 10.98
C TRP A 434 16.64 -4.69 10.76
N ALA A 435 15.98 -5.46 9.91
CA ALA A 435 16.38 -6.82 9.52
C ALA A 435 17.10 -6.88 8.17
N ALA A 436 17.38 -5.72 7.54
CA ALA A 436 18.08 -5.69 6.27
C ALA A 436 19.52 -6.18 6.41
N GLU A 437 19.97 -6.95 5.44
CA GLU A 437 21.38 -7.29 5.34
C GLU A 437 22.20 -6.07 4.83
N ASN A 438 23.52 -6.13 5.06
CA ASN A 438 24.42 -5.12 4.51
C ASN A 438 24.21 -5.02 2.98
N PRO A 439 23.87 -3.82 2.44
CA PRO A 439 23.69 -3.62 0.99
C PRO A 439 24.93 -3.96 0.14
N ALA A 440 26.12 -4.06 0.76
CA ALA A 440 27.34 -4.51 0.11
C ALA A 440 27.36 -6.03 -0.16
N ALA A 441 26.50 -6.83 0.48
CA ALA A 441 26.34 -8.23 0.14
C ALA A 441 25.80 -8.35 -1.29
N ALA A 442 26.62 -8.82 -2.22
CA ALA A 442 26.16 -9.02 -3.60
C ALA A 442 25.17 -10.18 -3.66
N GLU A 443 24.04 -9.98 -4.33
CA GLU A 443 23.09 -11.07 -4.58
C GLU A 443 23.74 -12.14 -5.47
N SER A 444 24.45 -11.71 -6.52
CA SER A 444 25.26 -12.58 -7.39
C SER A 444 26.41 -11.77 -7.98
N THR A 445 27.54 -12.42 -8.23
CA THR A 445 28.63 -11.91 -9.05
C THR A 445 28.66 -12.76 -10.31
N ARG A 446 28.65 -12.13 -11.49
CA ARG A 446 28.69 -12.85 -12.75
C ARG A 446 29.98 -13.63 -12.91
N ASP A 447 29.86 -14.95 -13.09
CA ASP A 447 30.97 -15.88 -13.28
C ASP A 447 30.58 -17.00 -14.25
N VAL A 448 30.71 -16.74 -15.54
CA VAL A 448 30.37 -17.68 -16.61
C VAL A 448 31.26 -18.95 -16.55
N ALA A 449 32.56 -18.79 -16.29
CA ALA A 449 33.47 -19.91 -16.25
C ALA A 449 33.19 -20.83 -15.06
N GLY A 450 32.99 -20.26 -13.88
CA GLY A 450 32.61 -21.02 -12.67
C GLY A 450 31.26 -21.71 -12.81
N ALA A 451 30.26 -21.07 -13.42
CA ALA A 451 28.95 -21.66 -13.67
C ALA A 451 29.06 -22.88 -14.57
N ARG A 452 29.77 -22.78 -15.68
CA ARG A 452 30.00 -23.93 -16.60
C ARG A 452 30.78 -25.04 -15.92
N ALA A 453 31.83 -24.72 -15.16
CA ALA A 453 32.62 -25.70 -14.42
C ALA A 453 31.75 -26.44 -13.36
N ALA A 454 30.90 -25.73 -12.66
CA ALA A 454 29.97 -26.33 -11.69
C ALA A 454 28.95 -27.28 -12.36
N LEU A 455 28.42 -26.93 -13.51
CA LEU A 455 27.53 -27.80 -14.29
C LEU A 455 28.26 -29.07 -14.72
N VAL A 456 29.48 -28.97 -15.27
CA VAL A 456 30.28 -30.14 -15.66
C VAL A 456 30.57 -31.04 -14.45
N ALA A 457 30.94 -30.46 -13.31
CA ALA A 457 31.19 -31.21 -12.07
C ALA A 457 29.95 -31.96 -11.54
N ASP A 458 28.75 -31.41 -11.81
CA ASP A 458 27.45 -32.06 -11.48
C ASP A 458 26.99 -33.07 -12.55
N GLY A 459 27.80 -33.35 -13.57
CA GLY A 459 27.51 -34.35 -14.61
C GLY A 459 26.68 -33.84 -15.78
N TRP A 460 26.56 -32.52 -15.95
CA TRP A 460 26.00 -31.93 -17.16
C TRP A 460 27.02 -31.95 -18.29
N VAL A 461 26.58 -32.29 -19.51
CA VAL A 461 27.42 -32.37 -20.70
C VAL A 461 26.90 -31.40 -21.76
N ALA A 462 27.81 -30.56 -22.28
CA ALA A 462 27.44 -29.64 -23.36
C ALA A 462 27.12 -30.37 -24.67
N GLY A 463 25.97 -30.05 -25.26
CA GLY A 463 25.56 -30.52 -26.59
C GLY A 463 26.37 -29.85 -27.70
N GLN A 464 26.14 -30.26 -28.95
CA GLN A 464 26.80 -29.67 -30.13
C GLN A 464 26.45 -28.19 -30.33
N ASP A 465 25.26 -27.77 -29.87
CA ASP A 465 24.76 -26.38 -29.82
C ASP A 465 25.22 -25.60 -28.59
N GLY A 466 26.02 -26.23 -27.72
CA GLY A 466 26.55 -25.63 -26.52
C GLY A 466 25.63 -25.68 -25.31
N VAL A 467 24.36 -26.09 -25.45
CA VAL A 467 23.40 -26.22 -24.34
C VAL A 467 23.70 -27.49 -23.54
N PHE A 468 23.74 -27.37 -22.22
CA PHE A 468 23.99 -28.47 -21.32
C PHE A 468 22.80 -29.43 -21.23
N ALA A 469 23.10 -30.74 -21.11
CA ALA A 469 22.10 -31.78 -20.86
C ALA A 469 22.64 -32.76 -19.79
N ARG A 470 21.72 -33.36 -19.00
CA ARG A 470 22.03 -34.36 -17.97
C ARG A 470 20.96 -35.45 -17.99
N ALA A 471 21.38 -36.73 -18.11
CA ALA A 471 20.46 -37.87 -18.17
C ALA A 471 19.35 -37.70 -19.23
N GLY A 472 19.68 -37.13 -20.37
CA GLY A 472 18.77 -36.89 -21.49
C GLY A 472 17.87 -35.63 -21.33
N VAL A 473 17.90 -34.95 -20.20
CA VAL A 473 17.17 -33.69 -19.97
C VAL A 473 18.07 -32.50 -20.29
N ARG A 474 17.64 -31.67 -21.24
CA ARG A 474 18.35 -30.45 -21.62
C ARG A 474 18.10 -29.33 -20.58
N LEU A 475 19.09 -28.46 -20.41
CA LEU A 475 18.95 -27.26 -19.56
C LEU A 475 18.25 -26.15 -20.36
N GLU A 476 16.98 -26.41 -20.66
CA GLU A 476 16.08 -25.54 -21.42
C GLU A 476 14.81 -25.30 -20.63
N ALA A 477 14.36 -24.05 -20.59
CA ALA A 477 13.18 -23.66 -19.82
C ALA A 477 12.54 -22.36 -20.33
N ASP A 478 11.33 -22.09 -19.86
CA ASP A 478 10.63 -20.84 -20.09
C ASP A 478 10.71 -19.92 -18.86
N ILE A 479 10.95 -18.62 -19.09
CA ILE A 479 10.70 -17.57 -18.10
C ILE A 479 9.30 -17.02 -18.32
N ILE A 480 8.40 -17.28 -17.40
CA ILE A 480 7.07 -16.69 -17.42
C ILE A 480 7.15 -15.26 -16.88
N VAL A 481 6.57 -14.30 -17.61
CA VAL A 481 6.47 -12.89 -17.21
C VAL A 481 5.02 -12.44 -17.38
N ARG A 482 4.52 -11.62 -16.45
CA ARG A 482 3.21 -11.01 -16.61
C ARG A 482 3.25 -9.98 -17.76
N GLU A 483 2.31 -10.08 -18.71
CA GLU A 483 2.15 -9.13 -19.80
C GLU A 483 2.01 -7.68 -19.30
N GLY A 484 2.47 -6.72 -20.08
CA GLY A 484 2.42 -5.29 -19.75
C GLY A 484 3.44 -4.82 -18.70
N GLN A 485 4.35 -5.68 -18.25
CA GLN A 485 5.39 -5.34 -17.27
C GLN A 485 6.74 -5.08 -17.96
N VAL A 486 6.86 -3.92 -18.63
CA VAL A 486 7.97 -3.58 -19.53
C VAL A 486 9.35 -3.84 -18.92
N ALA A 487 9.61 -3.39 -17.68
CA ALA A 487 10.90 -3.59 -17.03
C ALA A 487 11.21 -5.08 -16.81
N ARG A 488 10.22 -5.88 -16.40
CA ARG A 488 10.39 -7.32 -16.20
C ARG A 488 10.57 -8.07 -17.52
N SER A 489 9.85 -7.69 -18.58
CA SER A 489 10.05 -8.26 -19.93
C SER A 489 11.45 -7.98 -20.45
N ARG A 490 11.96 -6.75 -20.32
CA ARG A 490 13.34 -6.39 -20.67
C ARG A 490 14.36 -7.20 -19.85
N ALA A 491 14.14 -7.32 -18.53
CA ALA A 491 15.01 -8.12 -17.66
C ALA A 491 15.04 -9.61 -18.07
N ALA A 492 13.87 -10.19 -18.38
CA ALA A 492 13.79 -11.57 -18.86
C ALA A 492 14.62 -11.78 -20.13
N GLN A 493 14.52 -10.88 -21.10
CA GLN A 493 15.30 -10.95 -22.33
C GLN A 493 16.81 -10.83 -22.06
N LEU A 494 17.24 -9.90 -21.22
CA LEU A 494 18.64 -9.77 -20.82
C LEU A 494 19.15 -11.02 -20.11
N ILE A 495 18.34 -11.65 -19.27
CA ILE A 495 18.69 -12.92 -18.61
C ILE A 495 18.87 -14.02 -19.65
N VAL A 496 17.97 -14.16 -20.64
CA VAL A 496 18.09 -15.13 -21.74
C VAL A 496 19.45 -14.99 -22.44
N ASP A 497 19.79 -13.77 -22.83
CA ASP A 497 21.05 -13.49 -23.56
C ASP A 497 22.29 -13.82 -22.71
N GLN A 498 22.26 -13.47 -21.42
CA GLN A 498 23.39 -13.69 -20.49
C GLN A 498 23.62 -15.18 -20.17
N VAL A 499 22.54 -15.95 -19.94
CA VAL A 499 22.67 -17.35 -19.53
C VAL A 499 23.01 -18.27 -20.71
N ALA A 500 22.74 -17.84 -21.95
CA ALA A 500 23.16 -18.58 -23.16
C ALA A 500 24.69 -18.78 -23.19
N GLU A 501 25.47 -17.81 -22.71
CA GLU A 501 26.93 -17.95 -22.59
C GLU A 501 27.35 -19.06 -21.61
N CYS A 502 26.47 -19.38 -20.65
CA CYS A 502 26.69 -20.48 -19.71
C CYS A 502 26.20 -21.85 -20.21
N GLY A 503 25.62 -21.89 -21.40
CA GLY A 503 25.05 -23.12 -21.99
C GLY A 503 23.68 -23.47 -21.42
N ILE A 504 22.90 -22.46 -21.05
CA ILE A 504 21.50 -22.56 -20.61
C ILE A 504 20.62 -21.91 -21.67
N SER A 505 19.61 -22.62 -22.14
CA SER A 505 18.68 -22.14 -23.17
C SER A 505 17.38 -21.71 -22.51
N LEU A 506 17.04 -20.43 -22.57
CA LEU A 506 15.77 -19.90 -22.03
C LEU A 506 14.98 -19.20 -23.12
N THR A 507 13.63 -19.26 -22.98
CA THR A 507 12.68 -18.48 -23.77
C THR A 507 11.80 -17.63 -22.86
N VAL A 508 11.22 -16.54 -23.37
CA VAL A 508 10.34 -15.67 -22.59
C VAL A 508 8.89 -15.90 -23.00
N ALA A 509 8.01 -16.17 -22.04
CA ALA A 509 6.58 -16.29 -22.24
C ALA A 509 5.87 -15.16 -21.47
N GLU A 510 5.37 -14.13 -22.19
CA GLU A 510 4.52 -13.10 -21.61
C GLU A 510 3.07 -13.59 -21.57
N LEU A 511 2.48 -13.65 -20.37
CA LEU A 511 1.17 -14.24 -20.13
C LEU A 511 0.28 -13.34 -19.26
N PRO A 512 -1.05 -13.38 -19.44
CA PRO A 512 -2.01 -12.77 -18.53
C PRO A 512 -1.90 -13.39 -17.12
N PHE A 513 -1.92 -12.51 -16.08
CA PHE A 513 -1.72 -13.02 -14.73
C PHE A 513 -2.88 -13.89 -14.24
N VAL A 514 -4.13 -13.43 -14.41
CA VAL A 514 -5.32 -14.04 -13.80
C VAL A 514 -5.66 -15.38 -14.46
N THR A 515 -5.64 -15.44 -15.76
CA THR A 515 -6.07 -16.63 -16.54
C THR A 515 -4.98 -17.70 -16.65
N ASP A 516 -3.71 -17.29 -16.69
CA ASP A 516 -2.60 -18.19 -17.01
C ASP A 516 -1.58 -18.33 -15.88
N ILE A 517 -0.93 -17.23 -15.45
CA ILE A 517 0.16 -17.31 -14.48
C ILE A 517 -0.35 -17.82 -13.13
N ALA A 518 -1.46 -17.27 -12.63
CA ALA A 518 -2.01 -17.67 -11.35
C ALA A 518 -2.38 -19.17 -11.31
N ALA A 519 -2.85 -19.73 -12.42
CA ALA A 519 -3.13 -21.16 -12.54
C ALA A 519 -1.85 -21.99 -12.48
N ARG A 520 -0.77 -21.56 -13.16
CA ARG A 520 0.52 -22.26 -13.18
C ARG A 520 1.27 -22.20 -11.86
N LEU A 521 1.08 -21.15 -11.05
CA LEU A 521 1.67 -21.03 -9.72
C LEU A 521 0.94 -21.89 -8.66
N ARG A 522 -0.27 -22.38 -8.97
CA ARG A 522 -1.02 -23.33 -8.11
C ARG A 522 -0.52 -24.76 -8.32
N TYR A 523 -0.91 -25.68 -7.43
CA TYR A 523 -0.64 -27.12 -7.63
C TYR A 523 -1.18 -27.59 -8.99
N PRO A 524 -0.40 -28.34 -9.77
CA PRO A 524 0.90 -28.98 -9.50
C PRO A 524 2.13 -28.09 -9.77
N ASN A 525 2.01 -26.77 -9.88
CA ASN A 525 3.08 -25.78 -10.16
C ASN A 525 3.72 -26.01 -11.54
N ASP A 526 2.96 -25.69 -12.59
CA ASP A 526 3.36 -25.95 -13.97
C ASP A 526 4.13 -24.78 -14.59
N PHE A 527 5.33 -24.54 -14.06
CA PHE A 527 6.29 -23.56 -14.56
C PHE A 527 7.72 -24.01 -14.21
N ASP A 528 8.73 -23.49 -14.88
CA ASP A 528 10.13 -23.66 -14.52
C ASP A 528 10.71 -22.41 -13.86
N LEU A 529 10.54 -21.24 -14.50
CA LEU A 529 10.97 -19.95 -14.01
C LEU A 529 9.83 -18.95 -14.07
N TYR A 530 9.72 -18.11 -13.03
CA TYR A 530 8.77 -17.01 -13.00
C TYR A 530 9.46 -15.70 -12.58
N LEU A 531 9.42 -14.67 -13.43
CA LEU A 531 9.88 -13.34 -13.10
C LEU A 531 8.72 -12.53 -12.55
N GLY A 532 8.67 -12.46 -11.24
CA GLY A 532 7.58 -11.86 -10.47
C GLY A 532 8.03 -10.72 -9.58
N ALA A 533 7.10 -10.26 -8.71
CA ALA A 533 7.36 -9.27 -7.68
C ALA A 533 6.60 -9.59 -6.40
N TRP A 534 7.19 -9.24 -5.25
CA TRP A 534 6.55 -9.21 -3.94
C TRP A 534 6.57 -7.80 -3.37
N GLN A 535 5.55 -7.45 -2.59
CA GLN A 535 5.56 -6.24 -1.78
C GLN A 535 6.39 -6.47 -0.52
N TRP A 536 7.10 -5.43 -0.04
CA TRP A 536 7.72 -5.49 1.26
C TRP A 536 6.69 -5.39 2.38
N SER A 537 6.86 -6.25 3.38
CA SER A 537 6.11 -6.16 4.63
C SER A 537 6.80 -5.17 5.59
N LEU A 538 6.03 -4.60 6.52
CA LEU A 538 6.59 -3.85 7.66
C LEU A 538 7.36 -4.74 8.64
N ASP A 539 7.13 -6.04 8.60
CA ASP A 539 7.85 -7.04 9.38
C ASP A 539 8.64 -7.96 8.45
N PRO A 540 9.86 -8.39 8.82
CA PRO A 540 10.69 -9.27 8.01
C PRO A 540 10.21 -10.72 7.97
N ASP A 541 9.06 -11.05 8.55
CA ASP A 541 8.51 -12.40 8.52
C ASP A 541 8.07 -12.79 7.10
N ASP A 542 8.88 -13.63 6.48
CA ASP A 542 8.66 -14.23 5.16
C ASP A 542 8.12 -15.67 5.24
N SER A 543 7.49 -16.07 6.36
CA SER A 543 6.97 -17.43 6.56
C SER A 543 6.00 -17.86 5.46
N ASP A 544 5.14 -16.96 4.98
CA ASP A 544 4.22 -17.22 3.88
C ASP A 544 4.93 -17.62 2.58
N ILE A 545 6.14 -17.07 2.34
CA ILE A 545 6.89 -17.23 1.09
C ILE A 545 7.87 -18.40 1.17
N PHE A 546 8.48 -18.63 2.34
CA PHE A 546 9.61 -19.56 2.46
C PHE A 546 9.38 -20.75 3.39
N ALA A 547 8.33 -20.78 4.22
CA ALA A 547 8.04 -21.99 5.00
C ALA A 547 7.66 -23.14 4.05
N SER A 548 8.23 -24.32 4.28
CA SER A 548 7.98 -25.50 3.44
C SER A 548 6.50 -25.91 3.42
N THR A 549 5.77 -25.64 4.50
CA THR A 549 4.32 -25.86 4.62
C THR A 549 3.47 -24.96 3.69
N GLY A 550 4.05 -23.87 3.15
CA GLY A 550 3.39 -22.98 2.19
C GLY A 550 3.45 -23.47 0.74
N CYS A 551 4.12 -24.61 0.46
CA CYS A 551 4.13 -25.18 -0.89
C CYS A 551 2.73 -25.66 -1.30
N PRO A 552 2.19 -25.26 -2.46
CA PRO A 552 0.91 -25.74 -2.96
C PRO A 552 0.83 -27.27 -3.03
N SER A 553 -0.28 -27.83 -2.57
CA SER A 553 -0.57 -29.27 -2.60
C SER A 553 -1.95 -29.53 -3.21
N GLU A 554 -2.30 -30.79 -3.41
CA GLU A 554 -3.64 -31.17 -3.88
C GLU A 554 -4.73 -30.69 -2.91
N GLU A 555 -4.48 -30.82 -1.60
CA GLU A 555 -5.42 -30.38 -0.55
C GLU A 555 -5.44 -28.86 -0.38
N SER A 556 -4.31 -28.18 -0.63
CA SER A 556 -4.18 -26.74 -0.57
C SER A 556 -3.51 -26.22 -1.86
N PRO A 557 -4.26 -26.08 -2.95
CA PRO A 557 -3.68 -25.82 -4.28
C PRO A 557 -3.08 -24.43 -4.45
N ALA A 558 -3.32 -23.50 -3.53
CA ALA A 558 -2.73 -22.17 -3.55
C ALA A 558 -1.82 -21.95 -2.34
N GLY A 559 -0.63 -21.40 -2.57
CA GLY A 559 0.32 -21.05 -1.53
C GLY A 559 1.35 -20.06 -2.04
N LYS A 560 1.91 -19.24 -1.15
CA LYS A 560 2.91 -18.22 -1.56
C LYS A 560 4.31 -18.83 -1.75
N ASN A 561 4.62 -20.00 -1.13
CA ASN A 561 5.80 -20.79 -1.46
C ASN A 561 5.56 -21.62 -2.72
N PHE A 562 5.10 -20.98 -3.79
CA PHE A 562 4.80 -21.64 -5.06
C PHE A 562 6.05 -22.24 -5.73
N VAL A 563 7.25 -21.83 -5.32
CA VAL A 563 8.50 -22.46 -5.75
C VAL A 563 8.76 -23.82 -5.08
N CYS A 564 8.01 -24.13 -4.02
CA CYS A 564 8.15 -25.35 -3.22
C CYS A 564 9.56 -25.58 -2.63
N TRP A 565 10.25 -24.47 -2.33
CA TRP A 565 11.52 -24.56 -1.63
C TRP A 565 11.31 -25.10 -0.20
N SER A 566 12.09 -26.09 0.16
CA SER A 566 12.04 -26.71 1.50
C SER A 566 13.43 -26.76 2.10
N ASN A 567 13.56 -26.15 3.28
CA ASN A 567 14.77 -26.19 4.08
C ASN A 567 14.40 -26.25 5.57
N ALA A 568 14.59 -27.40 6.21
CA ALA A 568 14.22 -27.62 7.61
C ALA A 568 14.87 -26.62 8.58
N ARG A 569 16.07 -26.11 8.26
CA ARG A 569 16.72 -25.09 9.09
C ARG A 569 16.03 -23.75 8.96
N VAL A 570 15.59 -23.38 7.77
CA VAL A 570 14.81 -22.15 7.52
C VAL A 570 13.46 -22.24 8.20
N ASP A 571 12.76 -23.38 8.12
CA ASP A 571 11.49 -23.59 8.83
C ASP A 571 11.62 -23.38 10.34
N GLN A 572 12.71 -23.93 10.94
CA GLN A 572 13.01 -23.70 12.35
C GLN A 572 13.29 -22.24 12.67
N LEU A 573 14.06 -21.55 11.82
CA LEU A 573 14.41 -20.14 12.00
C LEU A 573 13.19 -19.24 11.85
N LEU A 574 12.31 -19.49 10.88
CA LEU A 574 11.05 -18.78 10.72
C LEU A 574 10.16 -18.93 11.95
N ALA A 575 9.99 -20.18 12.47
CA ALA A 575 9.25 -20.43 13.69
C ALA A 575 9.87 -19.73 14.92
N GLN A 576 11.21 -19.67 15.01
CA GLN A 576 11.91 -18.89 16.04
C GLN A 576 11.69 -17.38 15.87
N GLY A 577 11.75 -16.88 14.63
CA GLY A 577 11.56 -15.46 14.30
C GLY A 577 10.18 -14.94 14.70
N VAL A 578 9.12 -15.72 14.47
CA VAL A 578 7.76 -15.35 14.87
C VAL A 578 7.47 -15.54 16.35
N SER A 579 8.28 -16.32 17.06
CA SER A 579 8.10 -16.59 18.50
C SER A 579 8.97 -15.69 19.40
N ALA A 580 9.97 -15.01 18.84
CA ALA A 580 10.92 -14.20 19.59
C ALA A 580 10.28 -12.89 20.09
N GLY A 581 10.54 -12.53 21.36
CA GLY A 581 9.83 -11.44 22.04
C GLY A 581 10.37 -10.02 21.76
N SER A 582 11.45 -9.84 21.00
CA SER A 582 12.03 -8.52 20.72
C SER A 582 12.65 -8.42 19.34
N VAL A 583 12.72 -7.21 18.79
CA VAL A 583 13.41 -6.91 17.52
C VAL A 583 14.86 -7.40 17.58
N SER A 584 15.60 -7.10 18.64
CA SER A 584 17.02 -7.45 18.77
C SER A 584 17.27 -8.96 18.74
N SER A 585 16.37 -9.77 19.28
CA SER A 585 16.48 -11.24 19.23
C SER A 585 16.20 -11.82 17.84
N ARG A 586 15.53 -11.07 16.97
CA ARG A 586 15.13 -11.49 15.62
C ARG A 586 16.18 -11.16 14.54
N VAL A 587 17.01 -10.11 14.72
CA VAL A 587 17.99 -9.66 13.72
C VAL A 587 18.87 -10.80 13.19
N GLY A 588 19.52 -11.55 14.10
CA GLY A 588 20.40 -12.67 13.72
C GLY A 588 19.68 -13.84 13.06
N ILE A 589 18.41 -14.05 13.41
CA ILE A 589 17.56 -15.08 12.81
C ILE A 589 17.31 -14.78 11.33
N TYR A 590 16.82 -13.57 11.02
CA TYR A 590 16.54 -13.18 9.64
C TYR A 590 17.80 -13.02 8.80
N ALA A 591 18.91 -12.54 9.36
CA ALA A 591 20.21 -12.54 8.68
C ALA A 591 20.63 -13.96 8.25
N THR A 592 20.43 -14.95 9.14
CA THR A 592 20.72 -16.34 8.80
C THR A 592 19.80 -16.89 7.71
N ILE A 593 18.49 -16.59 7.76
CA ILE A 593 17.52 -16.97 6.71
C ILE A 593 17.96 -16.40 5.36
N GLN A 594 18.28 -15.10 5.29
CA GLN A 594 18.72 -14.46 4.05
C GLN A 594 20.01 -15.08 3.50
N SER A 595 20.97 -15.42 4.37
CA SER A 595 22.21 -16.10 3.98
C SER A 595 21.95 -17.48 3.35
N ILE A 596 21.05 -18.29 3.95
CA ILE A 596 20.68 -19.62 3.41
C ILE A 596 19.93 -19.43 2.07
N ARG A 597 18.94 -18.53 2.01
CA ARG A 597 18.23 -18.21 0.78
C ARG A 597 19.20 -17.86 -0.37
N ARG A 598 20.17 -16.97 -0.09
CA ARG A 598 21.16 -16.54 -1.08
C ARG A 598 22.06 -17.70 -1.52
N SER A 599 22.40 -18.62 -0.64
CA SER A 599 23.23 -19.78 -0.99
C SER A 599 22.49 -20.85 -1.78
N GLU A 600 21.19 -21.06 -1.52
CA GLU A 600 20.38 -22.11 -2.15
C GLU A 600 19.57 -21.63 -3.37
N ARG A 601 19.38 -20.31 -3.51
CA ARG A 601 18.76 -19.68 -4.67
C ARG A 601 17.34 -20.17 -5.00
N PRO A 602 16.38 -20.19 -4.06
CA PRO A 602 14.97 -20.34 -4.46
C PRO A 602 14.48 -19.15 -5.30
N TYR A 603 15.01 -17.96 -5.01
CA TYR A 603 14.86 -16.73 -5.78
C TYR A 603 16.23 -16.12 -6.08
N LEU A 604 16.37 -15.53 -7.27
CA LEU A 604 17.39 -14.55 -7.58
C LEU A 604 16.75 -13.17 -7.51
N LEU A 605 17.16 -12.34 -6.56
CA LEU A 605 16.64 -10.98 -6.43
C LEU A 605 17.25 -10.08 -7.50
N LEU A 606 16.43 -9.26 -8.14
CA LEU A 606 16.85 -8.44 -9.28
C LEU A 606 16.96 -6.96 -8.89
N TRP A 607 15.87 -6.35 -8.44
CA TRP A 607 15.83 -4.97 -7.96
C TRP A 607 14.65 -4.71 -7.02
N GLY A 608 14.79 -3.69 -6.18
CA GLY A 608 13.67 -3.06 -5.47
C GLY A 608 13.01 -1.99 -6.34
N ASP A 609 11.69 -1.91 -6.30
CA ASP A 609 10.97 -0.88 -7.02
C ASP A 609 11.30 0.51 -6.45
N PRO A 610 11.63 1.49 -7.30
CA PRO A 610 11.97 2.82 -6.84
C PRO A 610 10.72 3.61 -6.42
N GLY A 611 10.89 4.45 -5.43
CA GLY A 611 9.93 5.48 -5.02
C GLY A 611 10.59 6.85 -5.07
N TYR A 612 9.84 7.86 -5.47
CA TYR A 612 10.32 9.23 -5.56
C TYR A 612 9.41 10.17 -4.81
N ALA A 613 10.00 11.25 -4.28
CA ALA A 613 9.26 12.38 -3.75
C ALA A 613 10.05 13.68 -3.98
N LEU A 614 9.34 14.78 -4.19
CA LEU A 614 9.94 16.12 -4.23
C LEU A 614 9.63 16.84 -2.92
N ILE A 615 10.65 17.38 -2.29
CA ILE A 615 10.51 18.08 -1.01
C ILE A 615 11.35 19.36 -1.01
N ARG A 616 10.77 20.48 -0.54
CA ARG A 616 11.51 21.73 -0.38
C ARG A 616 12.56 21.61 0.73
N ASN A 617 13.75 22.17 0.51
CA ASN A 617 14.86 22.09 1.47
C ASN A 617 14.59 22.86 2.76
N ARG A 618 13.64 23.83 2.73
CA ARG A 618 13.17 24.54 3.92
C ARG A 618 12.39 23.67 4.91
N ILE A 619 11.95 22.48 4.50
CA ILE A 619 11.32 21.51 5.40
C ILE A 619 12.42 20.73 6.10
N THR A 620 12.47 20.80 7.43
CA THR A 620 13.52 20.20 8.25
C THR A 620 12.95 19.42 9.42
N TRP A 621 13.67 18.40 9.86
CA TRP A 621 13.44 17.66 11.10
C TRP A 621 14.75 16.98 11.52
N ALA A 622 14.83 16.58 12.80
CA ALA A 622 16.09 16.13 13.40
C ALA A 622 16.75 14.93 12.71
N THR A 623 15.95 13.97 12.26
CA THR A 623 16.41 12.71 11.64
C THR A 623 16.35 12.73 10.10
N ARG A 624 16.16 13.90 9.45
CA ARG A 624 15.97 14.03 8.02
C ARG A 624 17.01 13.25 7.20
N ALA A 625 18.28 13.38 7.54
CA ALA A 625 19.36 12.79 6.74
C ALA A 625 19.31 11.26 6.67
N SER A 626 18.84 10.59 7.73
CA SER A 626 18.61 9.15 7.76
C SER A 626 17.24 8.76 7.21
N ASP A 627 16.19 9.49 7.58
CA ASP A 627 14.82 9.15 7.24
C ASP A 627 14.60 9.17 5.72
N VAL A 628 15.16 10.15 5.00
CA VAL A 628 15.01 10.28 3.54
C VAL A 628 15.56 9.11 2.73
N GLN A 629 16.25 8.17 3.36
CA GLN A 629 16.68 6.92 2.73
C GLN A 629 15.60 5.83 2.77
N SER A 630 14.56 6.02 3.57
CA SER A 630 13.49 5.05 3.79
C SER A 630 12.22 5.40 3.01
N PRO A 631 11.45 4.41 2.55
CA PRO A 631 10.09 4.66 2.07
C PRO A 631 9.17 5.22 3.17
N LEU A 632 9.52 4.99 4.44
CA LEU A 632 8.79 5.52 5.59
C LEU A 632 9.34 6.88 6.07
N TYR A 633 10.00 7.67 5.22
CA TYR A 633 10.66 8.93 5.60
C TYR A 633 9.71 9.94 6.29
N ALA A 634 8.43 9.89 6.01
CA ALA A 634 7.43 10.75 6.63
C ALA A 634 6.90 10.25 7.99
N TRP A 635 7.46 9.15 8.53
CA TRP A 635 7.03 8.56 9.80
C TRP A 635 7.02 9.58 10.97
N SER A 636 7.95 10.54 10.95
CA SER A 636 8.12 11.56 11.98
C SER A 636 7.51 12.93 11.62
N ILE A 637 6.52 12.96 10.71
CA ILE A 637 5.95 14.22 10.17
C ILE A 637 5.48 15.20 11.23
N HIS A 638 5.09 14.72 12.41
CA HIS A 638 4.75 15.55 13.56
C HIS A 638 5.93 16.39 14.11
N THR A 639 7.17 16.09 13.67
CA THR A 639 8.39 16.84 14.05
C THR A 639 8.87 17.77 12.95
N TRP A 640 8.23 17.74 11.78
CA TRP A 640 8.65 18.55 10.64
C TRP A 640 8.39 20.03 10.92
N ASP A 641 9.33 20.87 10.48
CA ASP A 641 9.26 22.31 10.62
C ASP A 641 9.68 23.02 9.34
N LEU A 642 9.19 24.24 9.13
CA LEU A 642 9.58 25.13 8.04
C LEU A 642 10.63 26.11 8.51
N GLN A 643 11.84 26.05 7.98
CA GLN A 643 12.81 27.11 8.14
C GLN A 643 12.32 28.39 7.43
N LYS A 644 12.57 29.53 8.05
CA LYS A 644 12.21 30.86 7.52
C LYS A 644 13.02 31.21 6.28
#